data_c0ed63f407c767ad5c2bb8d9a17ebe28
#
_entry.id   c0ed63f407c767ad5c2bb8d9a17ebe28
#
_cell.length_a   1.000
_cell.length_b   1.000
_cell.length_c   1.000
_cell.angle_alpha   90.00
_cell.angle_beta   90.00
_cell.angle_gamma   90.00
#
_symmetry.space_group_name_H-M   'P 1'
#
loop_
_entity.id
_entity.type
_entity.pdbx_description
1 polymer ?
#
loop_
_entity_poly.entity_id
_entity_poly.type
_entity_poly.pdbx_seq_one_letter_code
_entity_poly.pdbx_strand_id
1 'polypeptide(L)'
;MSEGQGPTPENLGTLVRQYRQALGLSQEELADRSRLSVRAIGNIERGRTTRPHRHSVQSLGDALVLPDSQRRELDRAARVPAQGVHATAAETKSLPVPHQLPASVAGFVGRERELEEMTGLLDSAEKAHSTVVTAIVGTAGVGKTALAVQWAHQVAARFPDGQLYVNLRGFDPGQPMPASNALAAFLRALGVTGHDIPAEQHERAARYRSLLSGRQVLVVLDNAWDDRQVRPLLPGGPGCLVLVTSRNQLAGLVATEGAHPVTLGVLSEADANQLLGQRIGAERMSGEPDAAAELIALCARLPLALAIAAARASLHSGWALAALATELRATRGRLDGLDAGEAASSVRAAFSWSFRHVPLRTARVFWLLGVHPGPDITVAATASLAGLAVGEAGRVLRELTRANLLVEEKPGRFAFHDLLRAYAAELAGAQKSAGEGQIAIHRMLDHYLHTADTAGLVVSPNREEITVERPLPGVLPEEVASYEQAMAWFEAEHAVLMAALRLASNAGLYTHAWKLPTKLTPFFYRRGHWDSYLIAHKTGLAAAVRLGDVRAQALARRNVGTAHWLLGHYEEAQTFLAQALSLFRQVGDRAGEGRTHNALAMLFEGIGQHNESIGHCLLALSLFESVGDRQWQATMLNNIGWFQAQLGDYEQALIRCQQALTMLQDIGDRNAQAYVWDSIGFAHEHLGHHDEAVDCYEHALALALQLDDRLNQAKILTNLGDAHHAAGREHAARDCWEQALALFDDLQHPSADTLRAKLRHAD
;
A
#
# COMPACT_ATOMS: atom_id res chain seq x y z
N MET A 1 -31.64 -77.09 47.32
CA MET A 1 -31.18 -77.46 45.96
C MET A 1 -30.38 -76.26 45.46
N SER A 2 -29.08 -76.40 45.53
CA SER A 2 -28.10 -75.32 45.16
C SER A 2 -27.74 -75.54 43.71
N GLU A 3 -28.05 -74.53 42.86
CA GLU A 3 -27.51 -74.43 41.49
C GLU A 3 -26.10 -73.87 41.50
N GLY A 4 -25.19 -74.61 40.89
CA GLY A 4 -23.75 -74.27 40.87
C GLY A 4 -23.48 -73.13 39.95
N GLN A 5 -22.68 -72.18 40.45
CA GLN A 5 -22.01 -71.18 39.68
C GLN A 5 -20.86 -71.85 38.90
N GLY A 6 -20.93 -71.81 37.56
CA GLY A 6 -19.81 -72.21 36.71
C GLY A 6 -18.66 -71.16 36.82
N PRO A 7 -17.40 -71.59 36.60
CA PRO A 7 -16.25 -70.68 36.76
C PRO A 7 -16.24 -69.50 35.77
N THR A 8 -16.09 -68.36 36.31
CA THR A 8 -15.88 -67.08 35.55
C THR A 8 -14.71 -67.23 34.55
N PRO A 9 -14.84 -66.80 33.28
CA PRO A 9 -13.77 -66.93 32.32
C PRO A 9 -12.59 -66.03 32.75
N GLU A 10 -11.43 -66.68 33.01
CA GLU A 10 -10.23 -65.96 33.38
C GLU A 10 -9.72 -65.08 32.23
N ASN A 11 -9.25 -63.89 32.55
CA ASN A 11 -8.69 -62.91 31.59
C ASN A 11 -7.33 -63.42 31.04
N LEU A 12 -7.10 -63.22 29.72
CA LEU A 12 -5.88 -63.65 29.03
C LEU A 12 -4.60 -63.29 29.78
N GLY A 13 -4.46 -62.08 30.34
CA GLY A 13 -3.28 -61.63 31.09
C GLY A 13 -3.09 -62.40 32.39
N THR A 14 -4.18 -62.80 33.07
CA THR A 14 -4.17 -63.62 34.27
C THR A 14 -3.70 -65.04 33.95
N LEU A 15 -4.21 -65.63 32.89
CA LEU A 15 -3.82 -66.98 32.42
C LEU A 15 -2.32 -67.02 32.03
N VAL A 16 -1.82 -66.03 31.26
CA VAL A 16 -0.43 -65.97 30.89
C VAL A 16 0.47 -65.84 32.11
N ARG A 17 0.11 -65.05 33.11
CA ARG A 17 0.83 -64.87 34.36
C ARG A 17 0.83 -66.19 35.19
N GLN A 18 -0.30 -66.86 35.35
CA GLN A 18 -0.44 -68.09 36.05
C GLN A 18 0.41 -69.20 35.43
N TYR A 19 0.34 -69.42 34.15
CA TYR A 19 1.10 -70.43 33.45
C TYR A 19 2.63 -70.15 33.50
N ARG A 20 3.02 -68.88 33.39
CA ARG A 20 4.44 -68.48 33.54
C ARG A 20 4.94 -68.75 34.97
N GLN A 21 4.20 -68.40 35.99
CA GLN A 21 4.53 -68.61 37.37
C GLN A 21 4.57 -70.10 37.74
N ALA A 22 3.65 -70.90 37.21
CA ALA A 22 3.63 -72.37 37.41
C ALA A 22 4.91 -73.06 36.87
N LEU A 23 5.54 -72.47 35.84
CA LEU A 23 6.80 -72.96 35.29
C LEU A 23 8.03 -72.29 35.93
N GLY A 24 7.86 -71.40 36.91
CA GLY A 24 8.95 -70.71 37.59
C GLY A 24 9.71 -69.70 36.72
N LEU A 25 9.11 -69.24 35.58
CA LEU A 25 9.77 -68.37 34.62
C LEU A 25 9.62 -66.87 35.00
N SER A 26 10.67 -66.09 34.81
CA SER A 26 10.61 -64.63 34.80
C SER A 26 9.95 -64.09 33.51
N GLN A 27 9.54 -62.82 33.47
CA GLN A 27 9.02 -62.20 32.24
C GLN A 27 10.11 -62.15 31.13
N GLU A 28 11.39 -62.03 31.49
CA GLU A 28 12.51 -62.01 30.58
C GLU A 28 12.73 -63.41 29.96
N GLU A 29 12.70 -64.48 30.76
CA GLU A 29 12.82 -65.86 30.27
C GLU A 29 11.65 -66.26 29.36
N LEU A 30 10.42 -65.80 29.65
CA LEU A 30 9.30 -66.03 28.79
C LEU A 30 9.41 -65.24 27.48
N ALA A 31 10.00 -64.04 27.52
CA ALA A 31 10.26 -63.23 26.35
C ALA A 31 11.23 -63.93 25.39
N ASP A 32 12.32 -64.46 25.93
CA ASP A 32 13.33 -65.20 25.16
C ASP A 32 12.74 -66.47 24.50
N ARG A 33 11.94 -67.23 25.24
CA ARG A 33 11.34 -68.46 24.73
C ARG A 33 10.20 -68.20 23.70
N SER A 34 9.44 -67.11 23.89
CA SER A 34 8.33 -66.76 23.01
C SER A 34 8.69 -65.88 21.82
N ARG A 35 9.92 -65.37 21.79
CA ARG A 35 10.40 -64.34 20.83
C ARG A 35 9.56 -63.08 20.86
N LEU A 36 8.93 -62.79 21.98
CA LEU A 36 8.21 -61.54 22.23
C LEU A 36 9.05 -60.63 23.12
N SER A 37 8.88 -59.29 23.01
CA SER A 37 9.60 -58.41 23.93
C SER A 37 9.06 -58.51 25.37
N VAL A 38 9.91 -58.30 26.38
CA VAL A 38 9.51 -58.24 27.79
C VAL A 38 8.38 -57.27 28.03
N ARG A 39 8.40 -56.12 27.28
CA ARG A 39 7.34 -55.10 27.31
C ARG A 39 5.99 -55.62 26.77
N ALA A 40 6.01 -56.46 25.73
CA ALA A 40 4.82 -57.08 25.18
C ALA A 40 4.18 -58.07 26.18
N ILE A 41 4.98 -58.93 26.81
CA ILE A 41 4.53 -59.84 27.83
C ILE A 41 3.96 -59.10 29.05
N GLY A 42 4.67 -58.07 29.54
CA GLY A 42 4.21 -57.27 30.65
C GLY A 42 2.91 -56.50 30.34
N ASN A 43 2.68 -56.10 29.06
CA ASN A 43 1.42 -55.48 28.63
C ASN A 43 0.25 -56.51 28.56
N ILE A 44 0.52 -57.72 28.12
CA ILE A 44 -0.49 -58.82 28.12
C ILE A 44 -0.83 -59.17 29.56
N GLU A 45 0.14 -59.43 30.43
CA GLU A 45 -0.11 -59.81 31.84
C GLU A 45 -0.82 -58.74 32.67
N ARG A 46 -0.63 -57.42 32.31
CA ARG A 46 -1.34 -56.31 32.94
C ARG A 46 -2.69 -55.99 32.30
N GLY A 47 -3.11 -56.76 31.30
CA GLY A 47 -4.38 -56.58 30.61
C GLY A 47 -4.39 -55.33 29.69
N ARG A 48 -3.27 -54.67 29.42
CA ARG A 48 -3.14 -53.52 28.50
C ARG A 48 -3.26 -53.94 27.03
N THR A 49 -2.87 -55.18 26.71
CA THR A 49 -3.04 -55.79 25.41
C THR A 49 -4.10 -56.91 25.53
N THR A 50 -5.33 -56.61 25.25
CA THR A 50 -6.45 -57.54 25.37
C THR A 50 -6.67 -58.40 24.11
N ARG A 51 -6.07 -58.01 22.98
CA ARG A 51 -6.13 -58.73 21.69
C ARG A 51 -4.75 -58.78 21.04
N PRO A 52 -3.84 -59.60 21.52
CA PRO A 52 -2.55 -59.82 20.83
C PRO A 52 -2.77 -60.53 19.49
N HIS A 53 -1.86 -60.35 18.56
CA HIS A 53 -1.92 -61.07 17.27
C HIS A 53 -1.94 -62.56 17.49
N ARG A 54 -2.68 -63.31 16.65
CA ARG A 54 -2.81 -64.77 16.74
C ARG A 54 -1.48 -65.50 16.83
N HIS A 55 -0.47 -65.03 16.10
CA HIS A 55 0.88 -65.55 16.18
C HIS A 55 1.51 -65.36 17.57
N SER A 56 1.29 -64.21 18.23
CA SER A 56 1.78 -63.95 19.58
C SER A 56 1.15 -64.89 20.63
N VAL A 57 -0.13 -65.18 20.48
CA VAL A 57 -0.82 -66.16 21.38
C VAL A 57 -0.29 -67.58 21.18
N GLN A 58 -0.04 -67.97 19.94
CA GLN A 58 0.59 -69.27 19.62
C GLN A 58 1.99 -69.36 20.17
N SER A 59 2.84 -68.34 19.97
CA SER A 59 4.20 -68.28 20.48
C SER A 59 4.22 -68.35 22.02
N LEU A 60 3.27 -67.71 22.72
CA LEU A 60 3.14 -67.84 24.17
C LEU A 60 2.71 -69.27 24.59
N GLY A 61 1.77 -69.90 23.88
CA GLY A 61 1.36 -71.28 24.13
C GLY A 61 2.49 -72.30 23.96
N ASP A 62 3.35 -72.08 22.92
CA ASP A 62 4.54 -72.91 22.68
C ASP A 62 5.64 -72.68 23.74
N ALA A 63 5.91 -71.44 24.08
CA ALA A 63 6.93 -71.08 25.08
C ALA A 63 6.60 -71.55 26.50
N LEU A 64 5.31 -71.61 26.82
CA LEU A 64 4.75 -72.11 28.10
C LEU A 64 4.52 -73.61 28.08
N VAL A 65 4.82 -74.33 27.00
CA VAL A 65 4.68 -75.78 26.83
C VAL A 65 3.27 -76.27 27.27
N LEU A 66 2.23 -75.52 26.85
CA LEU A 66 0.85 -75.80 27.30
C LEU A 66 0.26 -77.01 26.58
N PRO A 67 -0.48 -77.92 27.32
CA PRO A 67 -1.33 -78.96 26.72
C PRO A 67 -2.44 -78.42 25.85
N ASP A 68 -2.95 -79.17 24.89
CA ASP A 68 -3.99 -78.78 23.95
C ASP A 68 -5.24 -78.16 24.56
N SER A 69 -5.61 -78.62 25.75
CA SER A 69 -6.78 -78.10 26.54
C SER A 69 -6.46 -76.61 26.98
N GLN A 70 -5.32 -76.36 27.52
CA GLN A 70 -4.89 -75.05 28.03
C GLN A 70 -4.54 -74.10 26.87
N ARG A 71 -4.02 -74.60 25.76
CA ARG A 71 -3.88 -73.81 24.54
C ARG A 71 -5.20 -73.27 23.98
N ARG A 72 -6.25 -74.14 23.98
CA ARG A 72 -7.60 -73.74 23.59
C ARG A 72 -8.23 -72.73 24.56
N GLU A 73 -7.88 -72.79 25.80
CA GLU A 73 -8.30 -71.83 26.83
C GLU A 73 -7.64 -70.49 26.64
N LEU A 74 -6.34 -70.46 26.37
CA LEU A 74 -5.57 -69.24 26.05
C LEU A 74 -6.09 -68.57 24.74
N ASP A 75 -6.35 -69.37 23.71
CA ASP A 75 -6.92 -68.91 22.45
C ASP A 75 -8.35 -68.38 22.60
N ARG A 76 -9.15 -68.98 23.48
CA ARG A 76 -10.50 -68.55 23.80
C ARG A 76 -10.48 -67.22 24.57
N ALA A 77 -9.62 -67.11 25.59
CA ALA A 77 -9.43 -65.90 26.36
C ALA A 77 -8.93 -64.71 25.50
N ALA A 78 -8.15 -64.98 24.43
CA ALA A 78 -7.75 -63.99 23.46
C ALA A 78 -8.85 -63.52 22.48
N ARG A 79 -9.94 -64.27 22.33
CA ARG A 79 -11.06 -64.02 21.41
C ARG A 79 -12.32 -63.47 22.09
N VAL A 80 -12.48 -63.57 23.39
CA VAL A 80 -13.64 -63.08 24.13
C VAL A 80 -13.63 -61.56 24.19
N PRO A 81 -14.63 -60.83 23.74
CA PRO A 81 -14.79 -59.44 24.09
C PRO A 81 -14.99 -59.35 25.60
N ALA A 82 -14.28 -58.46 26.26
CA ALA A 82 -14.55 -58.20 27.68
C ALA A 82 -16.01 -57.76 27.82
N GLN A 83 -16.87 -58.72 28.20
CA GLN A 83 -18.24 -58.37 28.62
C GLN A 83 -18.12 -57.64 29.96
N GLY A 84 -18.78 -56.49 30.01
CA GLY A 84 -18.70 -55.54 31.09
C GLY A 84 -18.90 -56.16 32.47
N VAL A 85 -17.90 -55.96 33.28
CA VAL A 85 -18.11 -55.80 34.71
C VAL A 85 -18.89 -54.50 34.83
N HIS A 86 -20.13 -54.56 35.36
CA HIS A 86 -20.83 -53.38 35.84
C HIS A 86 -19.85 -52.61 36.75
N ALA A 87 -19.24 -51.61 36.21
CA ALA A 87 -18.59 -50.58 36.99
C ALA A 87 -19.71 -49.88 37.74
N THR A 88 -19.80 -50.11 39.04
CA THR A 88 -20.26 -49.05 39.94
C THR A 88 -19.65 -47.76 39.43
N ALA A 89 -20.48 -46.72 39.22
CA ALA A 89 -20.11 -45.41 38.72
C ALA A 89 -18.78 -44.92 39.30
N ALA A 90 -17.69 -45.29 38.64
CA ALA A 90 -16.46 -44.52 38.72
C ALA A 90 -16.77 -43.27 37.91
N GLU A 91 -16.86 -42.14 38.58
CA GLU A 91 -16.84 -40.81 37.99
C GLU A 91 -15.96 -40.85 36.77
N THR A 92 -16.54 -40.75 35.58
CA THR A 92 -15.85 -40.35 34.38
C THR A 92 -15.27 -39.01 34.76
N LYS A 93 -13.98 -38.94 35.13
CA LYS A 93 -13.28 -37.69 35.23
C LYS A 93 -13.41 -37.07 33.85
N SER A 94 -14.43 -36.21 33.71
CA SER A 94 -14.56 -35.36 32.53
C SER A 94 -13.22 -34.66 32.39
N LEU A 95 -12.60 -34.82 31.23
CA LEU A 95 -11.36 -34.08 30.96
C LEU A 95 -11.65 -32.63 31.24
N PRO A 96 -10.75 -31.89 31.89
CA PRO A 96 -10.96 -30.49 32.23
C PRO A 96 -11.26 -29.71 30.95
N VAL A 97 -12.32 -28.91 30.98
CA VAL A 97 -12.66 -27.98 29.90
C VAL A 97 -11.82 -26.72 30.11
N PRO A 98 -10.88 -26.44 29.25
CA PRO A 98 -10.00 -25.27 29.40
C PRO A 98 -10.75 -23.96 29.12
N HIS A 99 -10.61 -22.97 30.01
CA HIS A 99 -11.10 -21.60 29.83
C HIS A 99 -9.93 -20.63 29.98
N GLN A 100 -9.15 -20.45 28.89
CA GLN A 100 -7.86 -19.73 28.94
C GLN A 100 -7.90 -18.37 28.27
N LEU A 101 -9.05 -17.88 27.80
CA LEU A 101 -9.13 -16.57 27.15
C LEU A 101 -8.75 -15.47 28.16
N PRO A 102 -7.86 -14.55 27.80
CA PRO A 102 -7.59 -13.36 28.59
C PRO A 102 -8.81 -12.45 28.63
N ALA A 103 -8.87 -11.53 29.60
CA ALA A 103 -9.93 -10.54 29.68
C ALA A 103 -9.99 -9.69 28.41
N SER A 104 -11.20 -9.38 27.92
CA SER A 104 -11.40 -8.47 26.81
C SER A 104 -10.98 -7.04 27.18
N VAL A 105 -10.55 -6.27 26.20
CA VAL A 105 -10.15 -4.87 26.38
C VAL A 105 -11.41 -4.04 26.69
N ALA A 106 -11.43 -3.38 27.84
CA ALA A 106 -12.52 -2.46 28.16
C ALA A 106 -12.57 -1.30 27.15
N GLY A 107 -13.75 -1.00 26.63
CA GLY A 107 -13.93 0.06 25.63
C GLY A 107 -13.39 -0.32 24.26
N PHE A 108 -13.57 -1.56 23.82
CA PHE A 108 -13.34 -1.96 22.43
C PHE A 108 -14.31 -1.22 21.50
N VAL A 109 -13.80 -0.62 20.44
CA VAL A 109 -14.56 0.23 19.51
C VAL A 109 -14.27 -0.15 18.07
N GLY A 110 -15.30 -0.08 17.24
CA GLY A 110 -15.21 -0.30 15.80
C GLY A 110 -14.97 -1.77 15.45
N ARG A 111 -14.54 -1.98 14.21
CA ARG A 111 -14.24 -3.31 13.67
C ARG A 111 -15.47 -4.18 13.43
N GLU A 112 -16.64 -3.59 13.32
CA GLU A 112 -17.90 -4.32 13.08
C GLU A 112 -17.78 -5.17 11.82
N ARG A 113 -17.19 -4.60 10.75
CA ARG A 113 -16.99 -5.30 9.47
C ARG A 113 -16.12 -6.54 9.63
N GLU A 114 -14.98 -6.42 10.31
CA GLU A 114 -14.08 -7.54 10.53
C GLU A 114 -14.71 -8.61 11.46
N LEU A 115 -15.46 -8.18 12.46
CA LEU A 115 -16.22 -9.10 13.35
C LEU A 115 -17.31 -9.85 12.58
N GLU A 116 -18.05 -9.17 11.70
CA GLU A 116 -19.07 -9.78 10.84
C GLU A 116 -18.44 -10.75 9.84
N GLU A 117 -17.33 -10.37 9.20
CA GLU A 117 -16.58 -11.23 8.28
C GLU A 117 -16.15 -12.54 8.97
N MET A 118 -15.53 -12.43 10.15
CA MET A 118 -15.09 -13.60 10.93
C MET A 118 -16.26 -14.48 11.36
N THR A 119 -17.39 -13.88 11.71
CA THR A 119 -18.62 -14.62 12.09
C THR A 119 -19.21 -15.34 10.89
N GLY A 120 -19.29 -14.69 9.73
CA GLY A 120 -19.74 -15.30 8.48
C GLY A 120 -18.88 -16.47 8.02
N LEU A 121 -17.55 -16.40 8.24
CA LEU A 121 -16.64 -17.51 7.99
C LEU A 121 -16.91 -18.70 8.89
N LEU A 122 -17.14 -18.47 10.18
CA LEU A 122 -17.48 -19.51 11.13
C LEU A 122 -18.79 -20.20 10.76
N ASP A 123 -19.85 -19.44 10.43
CA ASP A 123 -21.15 -19.96 10.03
C ASP A 123 -21.07 -20.81 8.75
N SER A 124 -20.20 -20.41 7.82
CA SER A 124 -19.97 -21.15 6.57
C SER A 124 -19.23 -22.47 6.81
N ALA A 125 -18.26 -22.47 7.69
CA ALA A 125 -17.46 -23.64 8.02
C ALA A 125 -18.22 -24.67 8.86
N GLU A 126 -19.11 -24.24 9.75
CA GLU A 126 -20.01 -25.17 10.49
C GLU A 126 -20.88 -25.94 9.51
N LYS A 127 -21.43 -25.29 8.48
CA LYS A 127 -22.19 -25.95 7.42
C LYS A 127 -21.35 -26.94 6.60
N ALA A 128 -20.09 -26.63 6.39
CA ALA A 128 -19.14 -27.44 5.61
C ALA A 128 -18.46 -28.55 6.44
N HIS A 129 -18.67 -28.62 7.76
CA HIS A 129 -17.99 -29.55 8.69
C HIS A 129 -16.47 -29.50 8.54
N SER A 130 -15.89 -28.30 8.45
CA SER A 130 -14.44 -28.07 8.25
C SER A 130 -13.81 -27.34 9.43
N THR A 131 -12.50 -27.53 9.62
CA THR A 131 -11.72 -26.71 10.55
C THR A 131 -11.52 -25.31 9.94
N VAL A 132 -11.78 -24.25 10.71
CA VAL A 132 -11.49 -22.87 10.30
C VAL A 132 -10.17 -22.42 10.88
N VAL A 133 -9.32 -21.89 10.04
CA VAL A 133 -8.11 -21.14 10.47
C VAL A 133 -8.27 -19.72 9.99
N THR A 134 -8.32 -18.75 10.92
CA THR A 134 -8.37 -17.33 10.60
C THR A 134 -7.08 -16.66 11.03
N ALA A 135 -6.39 -15.99 10.11
CA ALA A 135 -5.14 -15.28 10.35
C ALA A 135 -5.39 -13.76 10.40
N ILE A 136 -5.41 -13.17 11.59
CA ILE A 136 -5.53 -11.71 11.79
C ILE A 136 -4.15 -11.09 11.69
N VAL A 137 -3.91 -10.35 10.61
CA VAL A 137 -2.61 -9.76 10.27
C VAL A 137 -2.67 -8.23 10.23
N GLY A 138 -1.52 -7.57 10.38
CA GLY A 138 -1.45 -6.11 10.31
C GLY A 138 -0.29 -5.53 11.13
N THR A 139 -0.08 -4.22 11.05
CA THR A 139 1.02 -3.52 11.72
C THR A 139 0.96 -3.65 13.25
N ALA A 140 2.09 -3.36 13.92
CA ALA A 140 2.15 -3.32 15.38
C ALA A 140 1.22 -2.22 15.93
N GLY A 141 0.52 -2.51 17.04
CA GLY A 141 -0.36 -1.53 17.71
C GLY A 141 -1.72 -1.32 17.04
N VAL A 142 -2.06 -2.04 15.97
CA VAL A 142 -3.34 -1.90 15.22
C VAL A 142 -4.54 -2.58 15.91
N GLY A 143 -4.30 -3.37 16.98
CA GLY A 143 -5.38 -3.99 17.76
C GLY A 143 -5.69 -5.44 17.43
N LYS A 144 -4.79 -6.22 16.79
CA LYS A 144 -5.00 -7.63 16.42
C LYS A 144 -5.42 -8.52 17.58
N THR A 145 -4.63 -8.50 18.67
CA THR A 145 -4.92 -9.25 19.89
C THR A 145 -6.25 -8.85 20.51
N ALA A 146 -6.53 -7.52 20.54
CA ALA A 146 -7.78 -7.00 21.06
C ALA A 146 -9.00 -7.51 20.27
N LEU A 147 -8.94 -7.51 18.93
CA LEU A 147 -9.97 -8.05 18.05
C LEU A 147 -10.13 -9.56 18.26
N ALA A 148 -9.01 -10.32 18.26
CA ALA A 148 -9.04 -11.77 18.43
C ALA A 148 -9.69 -12.18 19.75
N VAL A 149 -9.31 -11.52 20.86
CA VAL A 149 -9.87 -11.81 22.19
C VAL A 149 -11.33 -11.38 22.29
N GLN A 150 -11.69 -10.20 21.76
CA GLN A 150 -13.06 -9.70 21.75
C GLN A 150 -14.00 -10.67 21.00
N TRP A 151 -13.61 -11.07 19.78
CA TRP A 151 -14.39 -12.00 19.00
C TRP A 151 -14.42 -13.40 19.61
N ALA A 152 -13.29 -13.88 20.15
CA ALA A 152 -13.23 -15.16 20.86
C ALA A 152 -14.25 -15.24 22.01
N HIS A 153 -14.43 -14.17 22.78
CA HIS A 153 -15.47 -14.10 23.83
C HIS A 153 -16.88 -14.12 23.26
N GLN A 154 -17.13 -13.47 22.12
CA GLN A 154 -18.46 -13.47 21.48
C GLN A 154 -18.87 -14.86 21.02
N VAL A 155 -17.94 -15.66 20.51
CA VAL A 155 -18.23 -17.00 19.97
C VAL A 155 -17.94 -18.15 20.95
N ALA A 156 -17.42 -17.85 22.16
CA ALA A 156 -17.01 -18.85 23.14
C ALA A 156 -18.09 -19.91 23.45
N ALA A 157 -19.37 -19.51 23.49
CA ALA A 157 -20.49 -20.41 23.74
C ALA A 157 -20.68 -21.47 22.63
N ARG A 158 -20.14 -21.27 21.44
CA ARG A 158 -20.16 -22.23 20.31
C ARG A 158 -19.08 -23.33 20.45
N PHE A 159 -18.17 -23.20 21.43
CA PHE A 159 -17.08 -24.14 21.71
C PHE A 159 -17.16 -24.68 23.13
N PRO A 160 -18.13 -25.58 23.41
CA PRO A 160 -18.41 -26.08 24.76
C PRO A 160 -17.30 -26.97 25.33
N ASP A 161 -16.41 -27.51 24.47
CA ASP A 161 -15.30 -28.36 24.91
C ASP A 161 -14.07 -27.56 25.33
N GLY A 162 -14.12 -26.19 25.24
CA GLY A 162 -13.17 -25.31 25.85
C GLY A 162 -12.50 -24.28 24.92
N GLN A 163 -11.75 -23.38 25.53
CA GLN A 163 -10.99 -22.34 24.87
C GLN A 163 -9.52 -22.41 25.32
N LEU A 164 -8.62 -22.60 24.37
CA LEU A 164 -7.17 -22.61 24.54
C LEU A 164 -6.61 -21.28 24.08
N TYR A 165 -5.71 -20.69 24.86
CA TYR A 165 -5.00 -19.46 24.49
C TYR A 165 -3.51 -19.61 24.76
N VAL A 166 -2.67 -19.14 23.85
CA VAL A 166 -1.23 -19.03 24.05
C VAL A 166 -0.69 -17.79 23.35
N ASN A 167 0.13 -17.00 24.08
CA ASN A 167 0.99 -15.98 23.44
C ASN A 167 2.28 -16.66 22.96
N LEU A 168 2.48 -16.72 21.66
CA LEU A 168 3.62 -17.36 21.02
C LEU A 168 4.90 -16.50 21.05
N ARG A 169 4.80 -15.25 21.55
CA ARG A 169 5.91 -14.30 21.74
C ARG A 169 6.77 -14.08 20.49
N GLY A 170 6.14 -14.11 19.30
CA GLY A 170 6.84 -14.01 18.02
C GLY A 170 7.63 -12.71 17.88
N PHE A 171 7.09 -11.63 18.44
CA PHE A 171 7.67 -10.28 18.33
C PHE A 171 7.96 -9.65 19.70
N ASP A 172 8.13 -10.46 20.74
CA ASP A 172 8.53 -10.00 22.07
C ASP A 172 10.07 -9.81 22.16
N PRO A 173 10.59 -9.11 23.19
CA PRO A 173 12.04 -8.88 23.35
C PRO A 173 12.89 -10.15 23.49
N GLY A 174 12.26 -11.28 23.87
CA GLY A 174 12.91 -12.58 24.02
C GLY A 174 12.86 -13.42 22.74
N GLN A 175 13.24 -14.69 22.86
CA GLN A 175 13.07 -15.63 21.76
C GLN A 175 11.59 -16.03 21.61
N PRO A 176 11.10 -16.22 20.37
CA PRO A 176 9.77 -16.78 20.13
C PRO A 176 9.57 -18.10 20.87
N MET A 177 8.37 -18.32 21.38
CA MET A 177 8.05 -19.56 22.09
C MET A 177 8.13 -20.74 21.11
N PRO A 178 8.93 -21.78 21.37
CA PRO A 178 8.92 -22.99 20.54
C PRO A 178 7.53 -23.64 20.52
N ALA A 179 7.10 -24.10 19.34
CA ALA A 179 5.80 -24.81 19.20
C ALA A 179 5.69 -26.02 20.15
N SER A 180 6.80 -26.68 20.45
CA SER A 180 6.87 -27.77 21.41
C SER A 180 6.43 -27.36 22.82
N ASN A 181 6.77 -26.13 23.25
CA ASN A 181 6.37 -25.62 24.57
C ASN A 181 4.89 -25.22 24.60
N ALA A 182 4.38 -24.62 23.53
CA ALA A 182 2.95 -24.33 23.38
C ALA A 182 2.09 -25.62 23.40
N LEU A 183 2.53 -26.67 22.67
CA LEU A 183 1.89 -28.00 22.71
C LEU A 183 1.89 -28.59 24.10
N ALA A 184 3.01 -28.50 24.84
CA ALA A 184 3.07 -28.99 26.22
C ALA A 184 2.12 -28.23 27.15
N ALA A 185 1.93 -26.93 26.96
CA ALA A 185 0.97 -26.12 27.72
C ALA A 185 -0.48 -26.55 27.40
N PHE A 186 -0.81 -26.73 26.13
CA PHE A 186 -2.13 -27.21 25.72
C PHE A 186 -2.45 -28.61 26.19
N LEU A 187 -1.48 -29.54 26.14
CA LEU A 187 -1.67 -30.90 26.66
C LEU A 187 -1.96 -30.89 28.16
N ARG A 188 -1.30 -30.04 28.95
CA ARG A 188 -1.60 -29.89 30.39
C ARG A 188 -3.02 -29.34 30.61
N ALA A 189 -3.40 -28.31 29.84
CA ALA A 189 -4.74 -27.74 29.92
C ALA A 189 -5.86 -28.76 29.58
N LEU A 190 -5.55 -29.68 28.67
CA LEU A 190 -6.41 -30.79 28.29
C LEU A 190 -6.35 -32.00 29.26
N GLY A 191 -5.66 -31.86 30.41
CA GLY A 191 -5.63 -32.87 31.47
C GLY A 191 -4.56 -33.95 31.34
N VAL A 192 -3.55 -33.76 30.43
CA VAL A 192 -2.42 -34.69 30.33
C VAL A 192 -1.41 -34.40 31.45
N THR A 193 -1.10 -35.39 32.26
CA THR A 193 -0.14 -35.25 33.37
C THR A 193 1.28 -35.04 32.85
N GLY A 194 2.14 -34.36 33.62
CA GLY A 194 3.46 -33.89 33.14
C GLY A 194 4.38 -35.02 32.61
N HIS A 195 4.35 -36.23 33.23
CA HIS A 195 5.14 -37.38 32.76
C HIS A 195 4.53 -38.14 31.59
N ASP A 196 3.28 -37.90 31.25
CA ASP A 196 2.60 -38.47 30.06
C ASP A 196 2.73 -37.56 28.83
N ILE A 197 3.34 -36.38 28.95
CA ILE A 197 3.64 -35.48 27.83
C ILE A 197 4.87 -36.01 27.07
N PRO A 198 4.72 -36.34 25.77
CA PRO A 198 5.84 -36.86 24.99
C PRO A 198 7.04 -35.89 24.92
N ALA A 199 8.25 -36.41 24.81
CA ALA A 199 9.46 -35.59 24.69
C ALA A 199 9.52 -34.88 23.32
N GLU A 200 9.18 -35.59 22.26
CA GLU A 200 9.30 -35.13 20.89
C GLU A 200 8.15 -34.26 20.45
N GLN A 201 8.42 -33.19 19.67
CA GLN A 201 7.38 -32.25 19.19
C GLN A 201 6.33 -32.93 18.35
N HIS A 202 6.72 -33.82 17.44
CA HIS A 202 5.76 -34.49 16.56
C HIS A 202 4.82 -35.42 17.31
N GLU A 203 5.28 -36.09 18.38
CA GLU A 203 4.45 -36.91 19.25
C GLU A 203 3.47 -36.05 20.07
N ARG A 204 3.94 -34.86 20.57
CA ARG A 204 3.05 -33.90 21.24
C ARG A 204 1.94 -33.41 20.30
N ALA A 205 2.29 -33.08 19.06
CA ALA A 205 1.32 -32.65 18.06
C ALA A 205 0.32 -33.77 17.71
N ALA A 206 0.79 -35.01 17.58
CA ALA A 206 -0.09 -36.16 17.35
C ALA A 206 -1.05 -36.40 18.54
N ARG A 207 -0.54 -36.31 19.78
CA ARG A 207 -1.34 -36.45 21.01
C ARG A 207 -2.36 -35.33 21.13
N TYR A 208 -1.97 -34.08 20.84
CA TYR A 208 -2.85 -32.93 20.84
C TYR A 208 -4.00 -33.08 19.84
N ARG A 209 -3.71 -33.45 18.59
CA ARG A 209 -4.74 -33.71 17.58
C ARG A 209 -5.71 -34.84 18.00
N SER A 210 -5.19 -35.90 18.61
CA SER A 210 -6.02 -36.99 19.08
C SER A 210 -6.95 -36.57 20.22
N LEU A 211 -6.54 -35.67 21.10
CA LEU A 211 -7.35 -35.13 22.16
C LEU A 211 -8.42 -34.16 21.68
N LEU A 212 -8.17 -33.45 20.60
CA LEU A 212 -9.15 -32.54 19.98
C LEU A 212 -10.09 -33.21 18.99
N SER A 213 -9.81 -34.46 18.61
CA SER A 213 -10.65 -35.18 17.65
C SER A 213 -12.07 -35.36 18.19
N GLY A 214 -13.04 -34.86 17.43
CA GLY A 214 -14.47 -34.90 17.79
C GLY A 214 -14.91 -33.90 18.86
N ARG A 215 -14.07 -32.89 19.18
CA ARG A 215 -14.39 -31.80 20.10
C ARG A 215 -14.59 -30.49 19.39
N GLN A 216 -15.35 -29.62 20.03
CA GLN A 216 -15.56 -28.22 19.61
C GLN A 216 -14.72 -27.31 20.51
N VAL A 217 -13.50 -27.00 20.08
CA VAL A 217 -12.53 -26.20 20.83
C VAL A 217 -12.10 -24.98 20.03
N LEU A 218 -12.10 -23.80 20.69
CA LEU A 218 -11.53 -22.58 20.16
C LEU A 218 -10.05 -22.50 20.57
N VAL A 219 -9.15 -22.30 19.62
CA VAL A 219 -7.71 -22.15 19.83
C VAL A 219 -7.25 -20.78 19.40
N VAL A 220 -6.71 -19.98 20.30
CA VAL A 220 -6.16 -18.63 20.01
C VAL A 220 -4.65 -18.69 20.12
N LEU A 221 -3.98 -18.46 19.00
CA LEU A 221 -2.53 -18.41 18.85
C LEU A 221 -2.11 -16.97 18.65
N ASP A 222 -1.83 -16.27 19.74
CA ASP A 222 -1.55 -14.85 19.71
C ASP A 222 -0.07 -14.58 19.46
N ASN A 223 0.25 -13.51 18.68
CA ASN A 223 1.57 -13.00 18.41
C ASN A 223 2.51 -14.06 17.79
N ALA A 224 2.01 -14.77 16.75
CA ALA A 224 2.78 -15.77 16.02
C ALA A 224 3.89 -15.12 15.17
N TRP A 225 5.06 -15.76 15.13
CA TRP A 225 6.20 -15.33 14.33
C TRP A 225 6.08 -15.71 12.85
N ASP A 226 5.87 -16.99 12.57
CA ASP A 226 5.79 -17.54 11.22
C ASP A 226 4.87 -18.79 11.15
N ASP A 227 4.71 -19.29 9.93
CA ASP A 227 3.89 -20.47 9.63
C ASP A 227 4.42 -21.74 10.33
N ARG A 228 5.76 -21.87 10.50
CA ARG A 228 6.39 -23.05 11.10
C ARG A 228 6.07 -23.17 12.59
N GLN A 229 5.93 -22.01 13.26
CA GLN A 229 5.51 -21.98 14.66
C GLN A 229 4.05 -22.40 14.82
N VAL A 230 3.17 -22.06 13.88
CA VAL A 230 1.73 -22.27 13.94
C VAL A 230 1.32 -23.70 13.54
N ARG A 231 1.88 -24.24 12.45
CA ARG A 231 1.50 -25.54 11.88
C ARG A 231 1.38 -26.69 12.87
N PRO A 232 2.32 -26.91 13.81
CA PRO A 232 2.23 -27.99 14.79
C PRO A 232 1.04 -27.85 15.76
N LEU A 233 0.48 -26.64 15.91
CA LEU A 233 -0.59 -26.29 16.84
C LEU A 233 -1.97 -26.37 16.19
N LEU A 234 -2.06 -26.70 14.91
CA LEU A 234 -3.34 -26.83 14.20
C LEU A 234 -4.02 -28.16 14.58
N PRO A 235 -5.32 -28.14 14.92
CA PRO A 235 -6.12 -29.33 15.15
C PRO A 235 -6.29 -30.15 13.86
N GLY A 236 -6.54 -31.44 13.99
CA GLY A 236 -6.65 -32.36 12.85
C GLY A 236 -8.07 -32.73 12.43
N GLY A 237 -9.10 -32.16 13.04
CA GLY A 237 -10.47 -32.54 12.80
C GLY A 237 -11.46 -31.39 12.78
N PRO A 238 -12.65 -31.58 12.16
CA PRO A 238 -13.69 -30.57 12.11
C PRO A 238 -14.22 -30.23 13.53
N GLY A 239 -14.86 -29.07 13.66
CA GLY A 239 -15.40 -28.57 14.91
C GLY A 239 -14.49 -27.68 15.73
N CYS A 240 -13.21 -27.59 15.38
CA CYS A 240 -12.30 -26.63 16.01
C CYS A 240 -12.14 -25.36 15.16
N LEU A 241 -11.96 -24.23 15.84
CA LEU A 241 -11.61 -22.94 15.25
C LEU A 241 -10.24 -22.53 15.74
N VAL A 242 -9.38 -22.06 14.82
CA VAL A 242 -8.07 -21.51 15.15
C VAL A 242 -8.01 -20.05 14.76
N LEU A 243 -7.74 -19.19 15.72
CA LEU A 243 -7.41 -17.78 15.52
C LEU A 243 -5.92 -17.57 15.68
N VAL A 244 -5.28 -17.01 14.66
CA VAL A 244 -3.86 -16.66 14.71
C VAL A 244 -3.72 -15.16 14.58
N THR A 245 -3.00 -14.50 15.48
CA THR A 245 -2.61 -13.11 15.27
C THR A 245 -1.13 -13.03 14.93
N SER A 246 -0.77 -12.20 13.96
CA SER A 246 0.63 -12.03 13.56
C SER A 246 0.91 -10.63 13.02
N ARG A 247 2.17 -10.22 13.08
CA ARG A 247 2.70 -9.06 12.33
C ARG A 247 3.20 -9.45 10.94
N ASN A 248 3.30 -10.75 10.65
CA ASN A 248 3.62 -11.30 9.33
C ASN A 248 2.32 -11.73 8.62
N GLN A 249 2.32 -11.70 7.30
CA GLN A 249 1.13 -12.04 6.49
C GLN A 249 0.78 -13.53 6.51
N LEU A 250 1.65 -14.41 7.04
CA LEU A 250 1.45 -15.86 7.15
C LEU A 250 0.96 -16.50 5.83
N ALA A 251 1.55 -16.06 4.71
CA ALA A 251 1.13 -16.48 3.37
C ALA A 251 1.20 -17.99 3.13
N GLY A 252 2.09 -18.69 3.84
CA GLY A 252 2.18 -20.14 3.79
C GLY A 252 0.96 -20.81 4.41
N LEU A 253 0.39 -20.30 5.51
CA LEU A 253 -0.84 -20.85 6.08
C LEU A 253 -2.05 -20.63 5.16
N VAL A 254 -2.10 -19.50 4.48
CA VAL A 254 -3.13 -19.21 3.48
C VAL A 254 -3.05 -20.21 2.32
N ALA A 255 -1.84 -20.42 1.79
CA ALA A 255 -1.61 -21.23 0.60
C ALA A 255 -1.78 -22.75 0.85
N THR A 256 -1.35 -23.26 2.01
CA THR A 256 -1.29 -24.71 2.27
C THR A 256 -2.33 -25.23 3.25
N GLU A 257 -2.74 -24.40 4.21
CA GLU A 257 -3.69 -24.78 5.26
C GLU A 257 -5.08 -24.15 5.04
N GLY A 258 -5.25 -23.37 3.98
CA GLY A 258 -6.53 -22.70 3.69
C GLY A 258 -6.91 -21.65 4.74
N ALA A 259 -5.94 -21.04 5.42
CA ALA A 259 -6.20 -20.00 6.40
C ALA A 259 -6.83 -18.77 5.74
N HIS A 260 -7.85 -18.19 6.37
CA HIS A 260 -8.50 -16.98 5.91
C HIS A 260 -7.81 -15.74 6.46
N PRO A 261 -7.21 -14.88 5.62
CA PRO A 261 -6.52 -13.70 6.11
C PRO A 261 -7.49 -12.55 6.37
N VAL A 262 -7.51 -12.03 7.59
CA VAL A 262 -8.19 -10.79 7.98
C VAL A 262 -7.14 -9.73 8.21
N THR A 263 -7.04 -8.76 7.30
CA THR A 263 -6.02 -7.70 7.38
C THR A 263 -6.57 -6.49 8.09
N LEU A 264 -5.97 -6.12 9.23
CA LEU A 264 -6.35 -4.93 9.98
C LEU A 264 -5.57 -3.70 9.54
N GLY A 265 -6.31 -2.68 9.07
CA GLY A 265 -5.84 -1.32 8.89
C GLY A 265 -5.96 -0.48 10.17
N VAL A 266 -5.68 0.82 10.08
CA VAL A 266 -5.97 1.79 11.15
C VAL A 266 -7.48 1.96 11.35
N LEU A 267 -7.89 2.58 12.45
CA LEU A 267 -9.31 2.87 12.69
C LEU A 267 -9.85 3.88 11.68
N SER A 268 -11.16 3.83 11.43
CA SER A 268 -11.87 4.91 10.77
C SER A 268 -11.77 6.19 11.63
N GLU A 269 -12.05 7.34 11.06
CA GLU A 269 -12.07 8.58 11.82
C GLU A 269 -13.16 8.56 12.90
N ALA A 270 -14.31 7.99 12.59
CA ALA A 270 -15.43 7.83 13.52
C ALA A 270 -15.04 6.93 14.70
N ASP A 271 -14.43 5.77 14.43
CA ASP A 271 -13.98 4.83 15.47
C ASP A 271 -12.86 5.44 16.33
N ALA A 272 -11.94 6.18 15.71
CA ALA A 272 -10.87 6.88 16.43
C ALA A 272 -11.42 7.95 17.38
N ASN A 273 -12.42 8.74 16.93
CA ASN A 273 -13.15 9.69 17.75
C ASN A 273 -13.88 9.00 18.91
N GLN A 274 -14.57 7.90 18.63
CA GLN A 274 -15.28 7.13 19.64
C GLN A 274 -14.33 6.54 20.69
N LEU A 275 -13.19 5.96 20.27
CA LEU A 275 -12.17 5.42 21.17
C LEU A 275 -11.59 6.51 22.09
N LEU A 276 -11.27 7.66 21.52
CA LEU A 276 -10.71 8.78 22.26
C LEU A 276 -11.77 9.34 23.25
N GLY A 277 -13.01 9.54 22.78
CA GLY A 277 -14.13 10.06 23.58
C GLY A 277 -14.52 9.16 24.76
N GLN A 278 -14.50 7.83 24.59
CA GLN A 278 -14.75 6.89 25.69
C GLN A 278 -13.70 6.99 26.80
N ARG A 279 -12.47 7.35 26.48
CA ARG A 279 -11.35 7.40 27.43
C ARG A 279 -11.14 8.78 28.06
N ILE A 280 -11.41 9.85 27.30
CA ILE A 280 -11.19 11.24 27.73
C ILE A 280 -12.47 11.90 28.24
N GLY A 281 -13.64 11.41 27.78
CA GLY A 281 -14.95 11.98 28.04
C GLY A 281 -15.49 12.80 26.85
N ALA A 282 -16.78 12.62 26.55
CA ALA A 282 -17.43 13.25 25.39
C ALA A 282 -17.49 14.78 25.52
N GLU A 283 -17.70 15.31 26.71
CA GLU A 283 -17.74 16.76 26.96
C GLU A 283 -16.41 17.44 26.63
N ARG A 284 -15.29 16.80 26.98
CA ARG A 284 -13.96 17.34 26.74
C ARG A 284 -13.63 17.32 25.24
N MET A 285 -14.06 16.28 24.51
CA MET A 285 -13.92 16.17 23.05
C MET A 285 -14.75 17.24 22.33
N SER A 286 -16.01 17.43 22.75
CA SER A 286 -16.89 18.43 22.15
C SER A 286 -16.52 19.87 22.49
N GLY A 287 -15.83 20.08 23.62
CA GLY A 287 -15.30 21.40 24.03
C GLY A 287 -14.10 21.86 23.20
N GLU A 288 -13.33 20.92 22.62
CA GLU A 288 -12.12 21.20 21.81
C GLU A 288 -12.08 20.32 20.56
N PRO A 289 -13.04 20.43 19.62
CA PRO A 289 -13.19 19.50 18.49
C PRO A 289 -11.98 19.52 17.53
N ASP A 290 -11.42 20.69 17.27
CA ASP A 290 -10.25 20.83 16.38
C ASP A 290 -9.00 20.18 16.98
N ALA A 291 -8.78 20.36 18.28
CA ALA A 291 -7.66 19.74 18.99
C ALA A 291 -7.83 18.22 19.09
N ALA A 292 -9.06 17.74 19.26
CA ALA A 292 -9.36 16.31 19.22
C ALA A 292 -9.08 15.70 17.85
N ALA A 293 -9.52 16.34 16.76
CA ALA A 293 -9.23 15.92 15.40
C ALA A 293 -7.71 15.92 15.11
N GLU A 294 -7.02 16.93 15.59
CA GLU A 294 -5.57 17.02 15.48
C GLU A 294 -4.84 15.90 16.25
N LEU A 295 -5.25 15.59 17.47
CA LEU A 295 -4.69 14.46 18.22
C LEU A 295 -4.88 13.14 17.50
N ILE A 296 -6.06 12.91 16.91
CA ILE A 296 -6.34 11.71 16.12
C ILE A 296 -5.42 11.64 14.89
N ALA A 297 -5.21 12.76 14.20
CA ALA A 297 -4.31 12.85 13.06
C ALA A 297 -2.83 12.62 13.47
N LEU A 298 -2.38 13.19 14.59
CA LEU A 298 -1.03 12.98 15.12
C LEU A 298 -0.77 11.54 15.55
N CYS A 299 -1.80 10.85 16.06
CA CYS A 299 -1.76 9.41 16.39
C CYS A 299 -1.96 8.51 15.15
N ALA A 300 -2.16 9.08 13.95
CA ALA A 300 -2.41 8.38 12.69
C ALA A 300 -3.51 7.32 12.80
N ARG A 301 -4.50 7.54 13.63
CA ARG A 301 -5.63 6.64 13.93
C ARG A 301 -5.21 5.25 14.41
N LEU A 302 -3.99 5.11 14.93
CA LEU A 302 -3.47 3.83 15.46
C LEU A 302 -4.01 3.62 16.89
N PRO A 303 -4.73 2.51 17.18
CA PRO A 303 -5.34 2.27 18.50
C PRO A 303 -4.36 2.40 19.68
N LEU A 304 -3.16 1.87 19.55
CA LEU A 304 -2.15 1.98 20.62
C LEU A 304 -1.73 3.43 20.87
N ALA A 305 -1.49 4.21 19.81
CA ALA A 305 -1.11 5.62 19.94
C ALA A 305 -2.24 6.45 20.55
N LEU A 306 -3.49 6.22 20.10
CA LEU A 306 -4.68 6.85 20.66
C LEU A 306 -4.87 6.51 22.15
N ALA A 307 -4.65 5.24 22.52
CA ALA A 307 -4.74 4.80 23.90
C ALA A 307 -3.70 5.50 24.81
N ILE A 308 -2.46 5.67 24.32
CA ILE A 308 -1.40 6.38 25.03
C ILE A 308 -1.74 7.87 25.17
N ALA A 309 -2.16 8.52 24.08
CA ALA A 309 -2.58 9.91 24.09
C ALA A 309 -3.77 10.14 25.04
N ALA A 310 -4.76 9.25 25.03
CA ALA A 310 -5.90 9.29 25.93
C ALA A 310 -5.49 9.11 27.39
N ALA A 311 -4.59 8.18 27.70
CA ALA A 311 -4.06 7.98 29.04
C ALA A 311 -3.36 9.25 29.56
N ARG A 312 -2.51 9.89 28.74
CA ARG A 312 -1.86 11.17 29.07
C ARG A 312 -2.88 12.28 29.31
N ALA A 313 -3.89 12.39 28.43
CA ALA A 313 -4.97 13.37 28.58
C ALA A 313 -5.77 13.16 29.86
N SER A 314 -5.99 11.91 30.27
CA SER A 314 -6.72 11.56 31.50
C SER A 314 -5.89 11.82 32.76
N LEU A 315 -4.58 11.56 32.74
CA LEU A 315 -3.66 11.84 33.83
C LEU A 315 -3.49 13.36 34.06
N HIS A 316 -3.63 14.15 32.98
CA HIS A 316 -3.55 15.62 33.04
C HIS A 316 -4.93 16.25 32.72
N SER A 317 -5.92 15.92 33.53
CA SER A 317 -7.32 16.34 33.30
C SER A 317 -7.54 17.86 33.19
N GLY A 318 -6.66 18.64 33.81
CA GLY A 318 -6.70 20.13 33.75
C GLY A 318 -6.03 20.73 32.51
N TRP A 319 -5.40 19.95 31.63
CA TRP A 319 -4.78 20.47 30.43
C TRP A 319 -5.80 20.53 29.27
N ALA A 320 -5.74 21.59 28.49
CA ALA A 320 -6.47 21.65 27.22
C ALA A 320 -5.94 20.59 26.24
N LEU A 321 -6.82 19.98 25.44
CA LEU A 321 -6.41 19.03 24.41
C LEU A 321 -5.46 19.67 23.38
N ALA A 322 -5.67 20.97 23.10
CA ALA A 322 -4.78 21.77 22.25
C ALA A 322 -3.33 21.84 22.78
N ALA A 323 -3.15 21.87 24.11
CA ALA A 323 -1.81 21.84 24.70
C ALA A 323 -1.11 20.49 24.46
N LEU A 324 -1.84 19.40 24.64
CA LEU A 324 -1.34 18.05 24.35
C LEU A 324 -1.01 17.86 22.86
N ALA A 325 -1.86 18.34 21.96
CA ALA A 325 -1.59 18.30 20.51
C ALA A 325 -0.34 19.11 20.15
N THR A 326 -0.17 20.30 20.77
CA THR A 326 1.02 21.13 20.60
C THR A 326 2.29 20.44 21.10
N GLU A 327 2.23 19.79 22.25
CA GLU A 327 3.35 19.01 22.79
C GLU A 327 3.73 17.86 21.85
N LEU A 328 2.75 17.07 21.39
CA LEU A 328 2.99 15.97 20.45
C LEU A 328 3.57 16.46 19.11
N ARG A 329 3.20 17.66 18.66
CA ARG A 329 3.73 18.29 17.45
C ARG A 329 5.15 18.82 17.64
N ALA A 330 5.44 19.41 18.79
CA ALA A 330 6.71 20.04 19.11
C ALA A 330 7.82 19.06 19.50
N THR A 331 7.45 17.85 19.95
CA THR A 331 8.41 16.82 20.35
C THR A 331 9.26 16.42 19.11
N ARG A 332 10.60 16.47 19.22
CA ARG A 332 11.57 16.21 18.11
C ARG A 332 11.39 14.88 17.39
N GLY A 333 10.60 13.96 17.95
CA GLY A 333 10.10 12.75 17.31
C GLY A 333 8.66 12.52 17.77
N ARG A 334 7.70 12.38 16.86
CA ARG A 334 6.30 12.03 17.17
C ARG A 334 6.19 10.84 18.14
N LEU A 335 7.19 9.96 18.10
CA LEU A 335 7.23 8.73 18.90
C LEU A 335 7.65 8.96 20.36
N ASP A 336 8.41 10.03 20.69
CA ASP A 336 8.76 10.36 22.09
C ASP A 336 7.52 10.77 22.89
N GLY A 337 6.62 11.51 22.26
CA GLY A 337 5.33 11.87 22.83
C GLY A 337 4.35 10.72 23.02
N LEU A 338 4.61 9.57 22.35
CA LEU A 338 3.79 8.34 22.38
C LEU A 338 4.49 7.22 23.15
N ASP A 339 5.21 7.56 24.23
CA ASP A 339 5.84 6.61 25.15
C ASP A 339 5.23 6.79 26.56
N ALA A 340 4.67 5.71 27.11
CA ALA A 340 4.09 5.69 28.45
C ALA A 340 5.06 5.14 29.52
N GLY A 341 6.35 4.98 29.19
CA GLY A 341 7.40 4.57 30.11
C GLY A 341 7.64 3.06 30.22
N GLU A 342 6.69 2.24 29.77
CA GLU A 342 6.87 0.78 29.70
C GLU A 342 7.04 0.33 28.23
N ALA A 343 7.94 -0.64 27.99
CA ALA A 343 8.20 -1.14 26.65
C ALA A 343 6.94 -1.69 25.92
N ALA A 344 5.99 -2.25 26.67
CA ALA A 344 4.74 -2.76 26.14
C ALA A 344 3.74 -1.66 25.71
N SER A 345 3.89 -0.45 26.28
CA SER A 345 3.06 0.72 26.00
C SER A 345 3.82 1.82 25.24
N SER A 346 4.87 1.46 24.50
CA SER A 346 5.64 2.35 23.64
C SER A 346 5.46 1.99 22.19
N VAL A 347 4.97 2.93 21.37
CA VAL A 347 4.81 2.74 19.90
C VAL A 347 6.16 2.49 19.25
N ARG A 348 7.22 3.21 19.67
CA ARG A 348 8.59 3.01 19.18
C ARG A 348 9.10 1.59 19.47
N ALA A 349 8.91 1.08 20.69
CA ALA A 349 9.31 -0.27 21.05
C ALA A 349 8.57 -1.32 20.20
N ALA A 350 7.26 -1.15 20.01
CA ALA A 350 6.46 -2.04 19.18
C ALA A 350 6.97 -2.11 17.73
N PHE A 351 7.37 -0.98 17.13
CA PHE A 351 7.97 -0.94 15.80
C PHE A 351 9.38 -1.51 15.77
N SER A 352 10.20 -1.20 16.78
CA SER A 352 11.58 -1.70 16.87
C SER A 352 11.65 -3.22 16.90
N TRP A 353 10.70 -3.89 17.54
CA TRP A 353 10.63 -5.35 17.57
C TRP A 353 10.33 -5.97 16.20
N SER A 354 9.45 -5.38 15.41
CA SER A 354 9.24 -5.81 14.02
C SER A 354 10.48 -5.56 13.15
N PHE A 355 11.12 -4.41 13.34
CA PHE A 355 12.30 -3.98 12.58
C PHE A 355 13.55 -4.83 12.87
N ARG A 356 13.80 -5.25 14.12
CA ARG A 356 14.97 -6.05 14.50
C ARG A 356 15.09 -7.41 13.81
N HIS A 357 13.97 -7.90 13.30
CA HIS A 357 13.89 -9.24 12.72
C HIS A 357 13.97 -9.24 11.18
N VAL A 358 14.03 -8.07 10.54
CA VAL A 358 14.27 -8.02 9.09
C VAL A 358 15.78 -8.16 8.79
N PRO A 359 16.16 -8.75 7.65
CA PRO A 359 17.55 -8.84 7.24
C PRO A 359 18.23 -7.47 7.19
N LEU A 360 19.52 -7.38 7.48
CA LEU A 360 20.29 -6.13 7.52
C LEU A 360 20.10 -5.27 6.27
N ARG A 361 20.04 -5.91 5.09
CA ARG A 361 19.80 -5.24 3.82
C ARG A 361 18.41 -4.61 3.74
N THR A 362 17.40 -5.35 4.15
CA THR A 362 16.00 -4.89 4.21
C THR A 362 15.86 -3.77 5.23
N ALA A 363 16.53 -3.87 6.37
CA ALA A 363 16.60 -2.83 7.38
C ALA A 363 17.24 -1.54 6.84
N ARG A 364 18.31 -1.67 6.01
CA ARG A 364 18.95 -0.54 5.34
C ARG A 364 17.96 0.18 4.42
N VAL A 365 17.23 -0.54 3.58
CA VAL A 365 16.25 0.08 2.67
C VAL A 365 15.10 0.73 3.46
N PHE A 366 14.65 0.12 4.55
CA PHE A 366 13.58 0.67 5.39
C PHE A 366 13.89 2.09 5.88
N TRP A 367 15.07 2.32 6.47
CA TRP A 367 15.41 3.67 6.92
C TRP A 367 15.75 4.61 5.75
N LEU A 368 16.29 4.13 4.62
CA LEU A 368 16.44 4.93 3.42
C LEU A 368 15.10 5.42 2.87
N LEU A 369 14.07 4.57 2.89
CA LEU A 369 12.71 4.98 2.55
C LEU A 369 12.17 6.09 3.48
N GLY A 370 12.68 6.18 4.70
CA GLY A 370 12.32 7.25 5.64
C GLY A 370 12.72 8.65 5.19
N VAL A 371 13.66 8.80 4.25
CA VAL A 371 14.02 10.10 3.65
C VAL A 371 13.18 10.44 2.41
N HIS A 372 12.36 9.52 1.92
CA HIS A 372 11.48 9.75 0.78
C HIS A 372 10.32 10.68 1.15
N PRO A 373 10.10 11.79 0.43
CA PRO A 373 9.16 12.83 0.86
C PRO A 373 7.71 12.59 0.42
N GLY A 374 7.49 11.67 -0.52
CA GLY A 374 6.18 11.42 -1.13
C GLY A 374 5.28 10.51 -0.28
N PRO A 375 3.97 10.44 -0.61
CA PRO A 375 3.04 9.55 0.08
C PRO A 375 3.40 8.09 -0.12
N ASP A 376 3.81 7.70 -1.30
CA ASP A 376 4.19 6.36 -1.71
C ASP A 376 5.44 6.38 -2.61
N ILE A 377 5.96 5.21 -2.95
CA ILE A 377 7.16 5.05 -3.79
C ILE A 377 7.03 3.81 -4.69
N THR A 378 7.57 3.90 -5.91
CA THR A 378 7.65 2.77 -6.84
C THR A 378 8.86 1.88 -6.58
N VAL A 379 8.85 0.69 -7.19
CA VAL A 379 10.01 -0.22 -7.17
C VAL A 379 11.23 0.43 -7.84
N ALA A 380 11.04 1.14 -8.96
CA ALA A 380 12.11 1.80 -9.70
C ALA A 380 12.73 2.97 -8.92
N ALA A 381 11.89 3.81 -8.29
CA ALA A 381 12.36 4.88 -7.42
C ALA A 381 13.10 4.33 -6.19
N THR A 382 12.62 3.23 -5.59
CA THR A 382 13.32 2.54 -4.48
C THR A 382 14.67 1.98 -4.92
N ALA A 383 14.73 1.39 -6.12
CA ALA A 383 15.99 0.88 -6.69
C ALA A 383 17.02 1.99 -6.80
N SER A 384 16.64 3.13 -7.36
CA SER A 384 17.50 4.32 -7.48
C SER A 384 17.89 4.89 -6.12
N LEU A 385 16.94 5.10 -5.22
CA LEU A 385 17.17 5.59 -3.85
C LEU A 385 18.24 4.75 -3.13
N ALA A 386 18.08 3.43 -3.16
CA ALA A 386 18.93 2.50 -2.42
C ALA A 386 20.22 2.09 -3.19
N GLY A 387 20.31 2.41 -4.49
CA GLY A 387 21.39 1.97 -5.38
C GLY A 387 21.36 0.47 -5.61
N LEU A 388 20.19 -0.11 -5.85
CA LEU A 388 19.95 -1.55 -6.04
C LEU A 388 19.44 -1.83 -7.46
N ALA A 389 19.58 -3.08 -7.91
CA ALA A 389 18.87 -3.54 -9.10
C ALA A 389 17.34 -3.58 -8.83
N VAL A 390 16.51 -3.32 -9.87
CA VAL A 390 15.04 -3.24 -9.75
C VAL A 390 14.44 -4.52 -9.14
N GLY A 391 14.86 -5.70 -9.62
CA GLY A 391 14.36 -6.97 -9.09
C GLY A 391 14.71 -7.21 -7.62
N GLU A 392 15.79 -6.62 -7.16
CA GLU A 392 16.24 -6.69 -5.78
C GLU A 392 15.45 -5.73 -4.88
N ALA A 393 15.25 -4.49 -5.31
CA ALA A 393 14.39 -3.53 -4.63
C ALA A 393 12.97 -4.09 -4.46
N GLY A 394 12.41 -4.72 -5.51
CA GLY A 394 11.10 -5.38 -5.43
C GLY A 394 11.05 -6.53 -4.41
N ARG A 395 12.13 -7.31 -4.25
CA ARG A 395 12.18 -8.35 -3.20
C ARG A 395 12.17 -7.73 -1.80
N VAL A 396 12.98 -6.70 -1.59
CA VAL A 396 13.08 -6.00 -0.29
C VAL A 396 11.75 -5.33 0.07
N LEU A 397 11.08 -4.68 -0.87
CA LEU A 397 9.77 -4.07 -0.63
C LEU A 397 8.72 -5.12 -0.23
N ARG A 398 8.69 -6.28 -0.90
CA ARG A 398 7.81 -7.38 -0.50
C ARG A 398 8.16 -7.97 0.87
N GLU A 399 9.44 -8.03 1.25
CA GLU A 399 9.84 -8.43 2.61
C GLU A 399 9.33 -7.45 3.67
N LEU A 400 9.45 -6.15 3.42
CA LEU A 400 8.91 -5.10 4.30
C LEU A 400 7.38 -5.16 4.40
N THR A 401 6.70 -5.43 3.28
CA THR A 401 5.23 -5.60 3.26
C THR A 401 4.80 -6.85 4.04
N ARG A 402 5.51 -7.98 3.90
CA ARG A 402 5.25 -9.20 4.69
C ARG A 402 5.40 -8.96 6.19
N ALA A 403 6.36 -8.10 6.56
CA ALA A 403 6.58 -7.70 7.96
C ALA A 403 5.61 -6.62 8.45
N ASN A 404 4.65 -6.19 7.63
CA ASN A 404 3.73 -5.08 7.89
C ASN A 404 4.45 -3.77 8.29
N LEU A 405 5.63 -3.53 7.71
CA LEU A 405 6.39 -2.29 7.81
C LEU A 405 6.10 -1.33 6.65
N LEU A 406 5.57 -1.86 5.55
CA LEU A 406 5.00 -1.12 4.41
C LEU A 406 3.65 -1.71 4.02
N VAL A 407 2.88 -0.94 3.29
CA VAL A 407 1.63 -1.37 2.65
C VAL A 407 1.79 -1.19 1.14
N GLU A 408 1.37 -2.17 0.35
CA GLU A 408 1.23 -2.03 -1.10
C GLU A 408 -0.21 -1.57 -1.37
N GLU A 409 -0.41 -0.27 -1.60
CA GLU A 409 -1.75 0.34 -1.80
C GLU A 409 -2.29 0.07 -3.21
N LYS A 410 -1.39 0.06 -4.18
CA LYS A 410 -1.66 -0.28 -5.58
C LYS A 410 -0.53 -1.18 -6.06
N PRO A 411 -0.75 -2.04 -7.06
CA PRO A 411 0.32 -2.89 -7.59
C PRO A 411 1.58 -2.09 -7.91
N GLY A 412 2.70 -2.44 -7.27
CA GLY A 412 3.99 -1.80 -7.44
C GLY A 412 4.20 -0.45 -6.72
N ARG A 413 3.22 0.03 -5.94
CA ARG A 413 3.30 1.27 -5.16
C ARG A 413 3.21 0.99 -3.67
N PHE A 414 4.21 1.41 -2.93
CA PHE A 414 4.39 1.10 -1.52
C PHE A 414 4.35 2.36 -0.67
N ALA A 415 3.61 2.31 0.41
CA ALA A 415 3.45 3.42 1.34
C ALA A 415 3.81 3.02 2.77
N PHE A 416 4.23 4.01 3.55
CA PHE A 416 4.31 3.88 5.00
C PHE A 416 2.99 4.25 5.66
N HIS A 417 2.66 3.55 6.74
CA HIS A 417 1.84 4.16 7.78
C HIS A 417 2.60 5.34 8.43
N ASP A 418 1.93 6.46 8.71
CA ASP A 418 2.57 7.71 9.13
C ASP A 418 3.54 7.57 10.31
N LEU A 419 3.18 6.80 11.34
CA LEU A 419 4.06 6.56 12.48
C LEU A 419 5.25 5.67 12.15
N LEU A 420 5.10 4.73 11.21
CA LEU A 420 6.22 3.93 10.68
C LEU A 420 7.16 4.78 9.82
N ARG A 421 6.61 5.75 9.07
CA ARG A 421 7.41 6.75 8.36
C ARG A 421 8.24 7.59 9.34
N ALA A 422 7.63 8.07 10.42
CA ALA A 422 8.34 8.80 11.47
C ALA A 422 9.47 7.95 12.08
N TYR A 423 9.20 6.66 12.36
CA TYR A 423 10.20 5.74 12.87
C TYR A 423 11.35 5.51 11.89
N ALA A 424 11.06 5.31 10.61
CA ALA A 424 12.09 5.16 9.57
C ALA A 424 12.95 6.43 9.44
N ALA A 425 12.32 7.63 9.51
CA ALA A 425 13.04 8.90 9.47
C ALA A 425 13.94 9.12 10.71
N GLU A 426 13.49 8.72 11.91
CA GLU A 426 14.33 8.74 13.12
C GLU A 426 15.55 7.82 12.97
N LEU A 427 15.35 6.60 12.44
CA LEU A 427 16.45 5.69 12.16
C LEU A 427 17.43 6.26 11.14
N ALA A 428 16.94 6.91 10.09
CA ALA A 428 17.79 7.58 9.11
C ALA A 428 18.63 8.69 9.75
N GLY A 429 18.05 9.48 10.66
CA GLY A 429 18.75 10.54 11.41
C GLY A 429 19.77 10.00 12.42
N ALA A 430 19.52 8.82 12.98
CA ALA A 430 20.42 8.19 13.97
C ALA A 430 21.62 7.48 13.32
N GLN A 431 21.59 7.20 12.01
CA GLN A 431 22.70 6.57 11.32
C GLN A 431 23.92 7.52 11.28
N LYS A 432 25.02 7.08 11.87
CA LYS A 432 26.29 7.85 11.92
C LYS A 432 26.91 8.14 10.55
N SER A 433 26.50 7.43 9.50
CA SER A 433 26.88 7.70 8.10
C SER A 433 25.97 8.77 7.48
N ALA A 434 26.08 10.02 7.97
CA ALA A 434 25.33 11.17 7.44
C ALA A 434 25.44 11.33 5.89
N GLY A 435 26.47 10.76 5.27
CA GLY A 435 26.67 10.75 3.83
C GLY A 435 25.73 9.82 3.06
N GLU A 436 25.32 8.68 3.61
CA GLU A 436 24.50 7.70 2.87
C GLU A 436 23.07 8.21 2.62
N GLY A 437 22.45 8.82 3.62
CA GLY A 437 21.13 9.45 3.46
C GLY A 437 21.14 10.57 2.44
N GLN A 438 22.19 11.38 2.41
CA GLN A 438 22.36 12.47 1.44
C GLN A 438 22.54 11.93 0.01
N ILE A 439 23.35 10.88 -0.14
CA ILE A 439 23.51 10.18 -1.43
C ILE A 439 22.19 9.57 -1.90
N ALA A 440 21.41 9.00 -1.00
CA ALA A 440 20.11 8.43 -1.33
C ALA A 440 19.10 9.50 -1.79
N ILE A 441 19.06 10.66 -1.11
CA ILE A 441 18.24 11.80 -1.53
C ILE A 441 18.67 12.27 -2.93
N HIS A 442 19.97 12.40 -3.17
CA HIS A 442 20.47 12.83 -4.48
C HIS A 442 20.10 11.83 -5.59
N ARG A 443 20.33 10.52 -5.39
CA ARG A 443 19.93 9.49 -6.35
C ARG A 443 18.43 9.49 -6.65
N MET A 444 17.62 9.66 -5.63
CA MET A 444 16.17 9.73 -5.77
C MET A 444 15.76 10.97 -6.59
N LEU A 445 16.37 12.13 -6.34
CA LEU A 445 16.09 13.33 -7.09
C LEU A 445 16.59 13.24 -8.54
N ASP A 446 17.74 12.60 -8.78
CA ASP A 446 18.19 12.26 -10.13
C ASP A 446 17.19 11.35 -10.86
N HIS A 447 16.68 10.33 -10.17
CA HIS A 447 15.66 9.42 -10.74
C HIS A 447 14.45 10.22 -11.24
N TYR A 448 13.87 11.04 -10.39
CA TYR A 448 12.69 11.85 -10.77
C TYR A 448 13.01 12.90 -11.83
N LEU A 449 14.16 13.56 -11.75
CA LEU A 449 14.57 14.57 -12.73
C LEU A 449 14.78 13.96 -14.12
N HIS A 450 15.48 12.84 -14.21
CA HIS A 450 15.76 12.18 -15.49
C HIS A 450 14.53 11.52 -16.10
N THR A 451 13.67 10.89 -15.28
CA THR A 451 12.41 10.35 -15.77
C THR A 451 11.47 11.46 -16.25
N ALA A 452 11.38 12.57 -15.48
CA ALA A 452 10.59 13.73 -15.89
C ALA A 452 11.15 14.40 -17.17
N ASP A 453 12.47 14.37 -17.36
CA ASP A 453 13.11 14.87 -18.58
C ASP A 453 12.69 14.06 -19.81
N THR A 454 12.80 12.73 -19.73
CA THR A 454 12.36 11.81 -20.80
C THR A 454 10.86 11.93 -21.06
N ALA A 455 10.03 11.86 -20.01
CA ALA A 455 8.58 11.99 -20.14
C ALA A 455 8.17 13.35 -20.71
N GLY A 456 8.82 14.43 -20.27
CA GLY A 456 8.56 15.77 -20.77
C GLY A 456 8.94 15.96 -22.24
N LEU A 457 9.97 15.26 -22.74
CA LEU A 457 10.32 15.21 -24.16
C LEU A 457 9.27 14.48 -25.00
N VAL A 458 8.74 13.39 -24.48
CA VAL A 458 7.65 12.66 -25.15
C VAL A 458 6.37 13.50 -25.26
N VAL A 459 6.03 14.25 -24.19
CA VAL A 459 4.84 15.14 -24.21
C VAL A 459 5.04 16.38 -25.06
N SER A 460 6.26 16.94 -25.09
CA SER A 460 6.61 18.15 -25.86
C SER A 460 8.02 18.03 -26.42
N PRO A 461 8.19 17.43 -27.61
CA PRO A 461 9.49 17.21 -28.23
C PRO A 461 10.27 18.49 -28.49
N ASN A 462 9.58 19.58 -28.77
CA ASN A 462 10.14 20.89 -29.14
C ASN A 462 10.27 21.86 -27.95
N ARG A 463 10.20 21.35 -26.71
CA ARG A 463 10.38 22.20 -25.52
C ARG A 463 11.78 22.78 -25.41
N GLU A 464 11.92 23.86 -24.66
CA GLU A 464 13.21 24.47 -24.39
C GLU A 464 14.19 23.46 -23.77
N GLU A 465 15.34 23.29 -24.40
CA GLU A 465 16.36 22.37 -23.93
C GLU A 465 17.08 22.94 -22.70
N ILE A 466 16.99 22.24 -21.59
CA ILE A 466 17.72 22.51 -20.37
C ILE A 466 18.52 21.26 -20.05
N THR A 467 19.84 21.39 -20.16
CA THR A 467 20.75 20.28 -19.91
C THR A 467 20.63 19.74 -18.49
N VAL A 468 20.51 18.43 -18.37
CA VAL A 468 20.54 17.71 -17.09
C VAL A 468 21.90 17.03 -16.98
N GLU A 469 22.57 17.16 -15.84
CA GLU A 469 23.82 16.50 -15.53
C GLU A 469 23.64 14.97 -15.50
N ARG A 470 24.73 14.23 -15.70
CA ARG A 470 24.66 12.76 -15.60
C ARG A 470 24.23 12.35 -14.20
N PRO A 471 23.32 11.37 -14.07
CA PRO A 471 22.86 10.92 -12.79
C PRO A 471 23.96 10.21 -11.99
N LEU A 472 23.83 10.19 -10.68
CA LEU A 472 24.74 9.43 -9.81
C LEU A 472 24.72 7.94 -10.14
N PRO A 473 25.85 7.22 -9.93
CA PRO A 473 25.89 5.77 -10.12
C PRO A 473 24.81 5.04 -9.33
N GLY A 474 24.12 4.10 -9.99
CA GLY A 474 23.03 3.32 -9.39
C GLY A 474 21.64 3.95 -9.53
N VAL A 475 21.51 5.08 -10.18
CA VAL A 475 20.22 5.67 -10.58
C VAL A 475 19.70 4.96 -11.82
N LEU A 476 18.44 4.60 -11.80
CA LEU A 476 17.73 3.90 -12.87
C LEU A 476 16.43 4.67 -13.18
N PRO A 477 16.48 5.67 -14.09
CA PRO A 477 15.26 6.34 -14.54
C PRO A 477 14.27 5.36 -15.18
N GLU A 478 12.98 5.67 -15.10
CA GLU A 478 11.96 4.85 -15.77
C GLU A 478 11.95 5.11 -17.29
N GLU A 479 11.76 4.06 -18.07
CA GLU A 479 11.60 4.17 -19.53
C GLU A 479 10.15 4.57 -19.84
N VAL A 480 9.99 5.69 -20.53
CA VAL A 480 8.70 6.24 -20.95
C VAL A 480 8.71 6.37 -22.46
N ALA A 481 7.97 5.51 -23.15
CA ALA A 481 8.04 5.38 -24.59
C ALA A 481 6.88 6.05 -25.35
N SER A 482 5.72 6.30 -24.69
CA SER A 482 4.55 6.88 -25.34
C SER A 482 4.00 8.08 -24.57
N TYR A 483 3.17 8.88 -25.27
CA TYR A 483 2.48 10.02 -24.67
C TYR A 483 1.58 9.60 -23.50
N GLU A 484 0.81 8.52 -23.65
CA GLU A 484 -0.08 8.02 -22.61
C GLU A 484 0.71 7.55 -21.38
N GLN A 485 1.84 6.86 -21.59
CA GLN A 485 2.73 6.46 -20.49
C GLN A 485 3.31 7.66 -19.77
N ALA A 486 3.73 8.71 -20.51
CA ALA A 486 4.26 9.93 -19.93
C ALA A 486 3.23 10.63 -19.06
N MET A 487 2.01 10.82 -19.58
CA MET A 487 0.94 11.47 -18.84
C MET A 487 0.50 10.67 -17.63
N ALA A 488 0.35 9.34 -17.75
CA ALA A 488 0.02 8.45 -16.64
C ALA A 488 1.10 8.48 -15.54
N TRP A 489 2.38 8.49 -15.93
CA TRP A 489 3.49 8.61 -14.98
C TRP A 489 3.46 9.95 -14.23
N PHE A 490 3.30 11.06 -14.94
CA PHE A 490 3.20 12.38 -14.32
C PHE A 490 2.02 12.47 -13.34
N GLU A 491 0.87 11.94 -13.70
CA GLU A 491 -0.30 11.91 -12.81
C GLU A 491 -0.05 11.07 -11.57
N ALA A 492 0.47 9.87 -11.74
CA ALA A 492 0.78 8.97 -10.63
C ALA A 492 1.82 9.56 -9.69
N GLU A 493 2.84 10.25 -10.22
CA GLU A 493 3.94 10.83 -9.46
C GLU A 493 3.75 12.30 -9.06
N HIS A 494 2.66 12.97 -9.45
CA HIS A 494 2.46 14.41 -9.22
C HIS A 494 2.71 14.82 -7.75
N ALA A 495 2.05 14.14 -6.81
CA ALA A 495 2.21 14.44 -5.38
C ALA A 495 3.65 14.20 -4.89
N VAL A 496 4.30 13.14 -5.39
CA VAL A 496 5.68 12.78 -5.07
C VAL A 496 6.65 13.83 -5.64
N LEU A 497 6.47 14.24 -6.90
CA LEU A 497 7.31 15.23 -7.58
C LEU A 497 7.24 16.60 -6.89
N MET A 498 6.04 17.02 -6.47
CA MET A 498 5.87 18.26 -5.69
C MET A 498 6.54 18.18 -4.31
N ALA A 499 6.52 17.00 -3.68
CA ALA A 499 7.21 16.77 -2.41
C ALA A 499 8.75 16.69 -2.60
N ALA A 500 9.21 16.03 -3.66
CA ALA A 500 10.63 15.95 -4.04
C ALA A 500 11.23 17.33 -4.31
N LEU A 501 10.47 18.20 -4.96
CA LEU A 501 10.87 19.58 -5.21
C LEU A 501 11.12 20.35 -3.89
N ARG A 502 10.19 20.25 -2.93
CA ARG A 502 10.37 20.87 -1.60
C ARG A 502 11.59 20.29 -0.88
N LEU A 503 11.77 18.96 -0.95
CA LEU A 503 12.94 18.30 -0.35
C LEU A 503 14.24 18.79 -0.99
N ALA A 504 14.32 18.88 -2.32
CA ALA A 504 15.49 19.37 -3.03
C ALA A 504 15.89 20.78 -2.58
N SER A 505 14.90 21.68 -2.44
CA SER A 505 15.12 23.04 -1.94
C SER A 505 15.64 23.05 -0.49
N ASN A 506 15.04 22.27 0.39
CA ASN A 506 15.40 22.20 1.82
C ASN A 506 16.76 21.50 2.05
N ALA A 507 17.12 20.54 1.20
CA ALA A 507 18.39 19.81 1.26
C ALA A 507 19.55 20.58 0.61
N GLY A 508 19.32 21.77 0.04
CA GLY A 508 20.34 22.55 -0.64
C GLY A 508 20.72 22.03 -2.03
N LEU A 509 19.94 21.08 -2.59
CA LEU A 509 20.14 20.55 -3.95
C LEU A 509 19.45 21.46 -4.96
N TYR A 510 19.91 22.71 -5.00
CA TYR A 510 19.25 23.79 -5.75
C TYR A 510 19.21 23.54 -7.27
N THR A 511 20.19 22.79 -7.81
CA THR A 511 20.18 22.40 -9.23
C THR A 511 18.93 21.57 -9.56
N HIS A 512 18.59 20.57 -8.75
CA HIS A 512 17.37 19.79 -8.92
C HIS A 512 16.12 20.64 -8.69
N ALA A 513 16.13 21.48 -7.66
CA ALA A 513 14.99 22.31 -7.30
C ALA A 513 14.59 23.32 -8.38
N TRP A 514 15.52 23.83 -9.20
CA TRP A 514 15.18 24.73 -10.30
C TRP A 514 14.93 24.01 -11.63
N LYS A 515 15.60 22.86 -11.89
CA LYS A 515 15.43 22.11 -13.15
C LYS A 515 14.16 21.29 -13.18
N LEU A 516 13.79 20.62 -12.09
CA LEU A 516 12.63 19.75 -12.05
C LEU A 516 11.32 20.44 -12.47
N PRO A 517 10.98 21.66 -12.00
CA PRO A 517 9.77 22.36 -12.46
C PRO A 517 9.71 22.55 -13.97
N THR A 518 10.85 22.79 -14.61
CA THR A 518 10.91 22.99 -16.07
C THR A 518 10.57 21.72 -16.85
N LYS A 519 10.85 20.54 -16.27
CA LYS A 519 10.55 19.25 -16.87
C LYS A 519 9.06 18.87 -16.67
N LEU A 520 8.43 19.43 -15.64
CA LEU A 520 6.99 19.25 -15.33
C LEU A 520 6.10 20.21 -16.14
N THR A 521 6.65 21.26 -16.72
CA THR A 521 5.91 22.29 -17.46
C THR A 521 4.95 21.70 -18.50
N PRO A 522 5.34 20.75 -19.39
CA PRO A 522 4.41 20.17 -20.37
C PRO A 522 3.20 19.52 -19.74
N PHE A 523 3.38 18.78 -18.63
CA PHE A 523 2.31 18.12 -17.89
C PHE A 523 1.34 19.14 -17.27
N PHE A 524 1.86 20.16 -16.59
CA PHE A 524 1.02 21.19 -15.98
C PHE A 524 0.13 21.89 -17.02
N TYR A 525 0.69 22.19 -18.21
CA TYR A 525 -0.08 22.80 -19.29
C TYR A 525 -1.17 21.88 -19.83
N ARG A 526 -0.87 20.59 -20.03
CA ARG A 526 -1.83 19.62 -20.58
C ARG A 526 -2.98 19.31 -19.62
N ARG A 527 -2.75 19.44 -18.30
CA ARG A 527 -3.75 19.14 -17.25
C ARG A 527 -4.36 20.37 -16.58
N GLY A 528 -3.91 21.56 -16.90
CA GLY A 528 -4.40 22.80 -16.27
C GLY A 528 -4.03 22.92 -14.77
N HIS A 529 -2.91 22.31 -14.33
CA HIS A 529 -2.46 22.38 -12.94
C HIS A 529 -1.74 23.71 -12.63
N TRP A 530 -2.44 24.84 -12.77
CA TRP A 530 -1.84 26.16 -12.70
C TRP A 530 -1.28 26.54 -11.33
N ASP A 531 -1.95 26.12 -10.24
CA ASP A 531 -1.44 26.33 -8.87
C ASP A 531 -0.17 25.54 -8.61
N SER A 532 -0.11 24.27 -9.01
CA SER A 532 1.09 23.45 -8.91
C SER A 532 2.23 24.02 -9.76
N TYR A 533 1.92 24.51 -10.96
CA TYR A 533 2.85 25.18 -11.84
C TYR A 533 3.47 26.42 -11.17
N LEU A 534 2.63 27.28 -10.58
CA LEU A 534 3.09 28.48 -9.87
C LEU A 534 3.96 28.13 -8.67
N ILE A 535 3.53 27.17 -7.82
CA ILE A 535 4.28 26.73 -6.63
C ILE A 535 5.62 26.15 -7.04
N ALA A 536 5.65 25.28 -8.05
CA ALA A 536 6.87 24.65 -8.54
C ALA A 536 7.87 25.66 -9.04
N HIS A 537 7.46 26.60 -9.89
CA HIS A 537 8.36 27.62 -10.46
C HIS A 537 8.78 28.70 -9.45
N LYS A 538 7.96 29.04 -8.46
CA LYS A 538 8.37 29.89 -7.33
C LYS A 538 9.46 29.21 -6.49
N THR A 539 9.33 27.90 -6.24
CA THR A 539 10.39 27.13 -5.56
C THR A 539 11.67 27.07 -6.40
N GLY A 540 11.53 26.85 -7.72
CA GLY A 540 12.64 26.87 -8.66
C GLY A 540 13.33 28.24 -8.74
N LEU A 541 12.58 29.34 -8.70
CA LEU A 541 13.12 30.70 -8.67
C LEU A 541 13.95 30.94 -7.40
N ALA A 542 13.42 30.54 -6.24
CA ALA A 542 14.18 30.65 -4.99
C ALA A 542 15.51 29.87 -5.04
N ALA A 543 15.50 28.68 -5.64
CA ALA A 543 16.69 27.86 -5.83
C ALA A 543 17.68 28.50 -6.81
N ALA A 544 17.22 29.04 -7.95
CA ALA A 544 18.05 29.73 -8.93
C ALA A 544 18.72 30.98 -8.34
N VAL A 545 18.01 31.70 -7.46
CA VAL A 545 18.59 32.84 -6.72
C VAL A 545 19.72 32.37 -5.78
N ARG A 546 19.53 31.26 -5.08
CA ARG A 546 20.55 30.68 -4.19
C ARG A 546 21.79 30.20 -4.94
N LEU A 547 21.64 29.74 -6.18
CA LEU A 547 22.75 29.33 -7.06
C LEU A 547 23.48 30.55 -7.65
N GLY A 548 22.86 31.73 -7.66
CA GLY A 548 23.41 32.88 -8.38
C GLY A 548 23.35 32.76 -9.91
N ASP A 549 22.61 31.78 -10.45
CA ASP A 549 22.50 31.56 -11.89
C ASP A 549 21.46 32.52 -12.49
N VAL A 550 21.96 33.57 -13.16
CA VAL A 550 21.13 34.64 -13.72
C VAL A 550 20.20 34.13 -14.84
N ARG A 551 20.66 33.17 -15.67
CA ARG A 551 19.85 32.58 -16.72
C ARG A 551 18.73 31.74 -16.15
N ALA A 552 19.02 30.91 -15.15
CA ALA A 552 18.02 30.15 -14.44
C ALA A 552 16.97 31.05 -13.76
N GLN A 553 17.39 32.14 -13.16
CA GLN A 553 16.49 33.14 -12.57
C GLN A 553 15.57 33.77 -13.61
N ALA A 554 16.10 34.12 -14.79
CA ALA A 554 15.32 34.69 -15.89
C ALA A 554 14.22 33.70 -16.34
N LEU A 555 14.61 32.45 -16.56
CA LEU A 555 13.71 31.38 -16.97
C LEU A 555 12.62 31.10 -15.91
N ALA A 556 13.02 31.02 -14.65
CA ALA A 556 12.05 30.80 -13.56
C ALA A 556 11.07 31.98 -13.43
N ARG A 557 11.54 33.23 -13.56
CA ARG A 557 10.65 34.41 -13.56
C ARG A 557 9.69 34.41 -14.74
N ARG A 558 10.14 34.07 -15.95
CA ARG A 558 9.25 33.93 -17.10
C ARG A 558 8.14 32.94 -16.82
N ASN A 559 8.50 31.77 -16.30
CA ASN A 559 7.51 30.72 -15.99
C ASN A 559 6.56 31.11 -14.84
N VAL A 560 7.05 31.83 -13.80
CA VAL A 560 6.20 32.40 -12.75
C VAL A 560 5.25 33.45 -13.34
N GLY A 561 5.73 34.31 -14.22
CA GLY A 561 4.90 35.30 -14.95
C GLY A 561 3.83 34.62 -15.80
N THR A 562 4.22 33.57 -16.54
CA THR A 562 3.27 32.74 -17.30
C THR A 562 2.20 32.09 -16.41
N ALA A 563 2.60 31.56 -15.22
CA ALA A 563 1.66 30.98 -14.26
C ALA A 563 0.65 32.02 -13.75
N HIS A 564 1.12 33.22 -13.43
CA HIS A 564 0.24 34.32 -13.02
C HIS A 564 -0.73 34.72 -14.13
N TRP A 565 -0.29 34.78 -15.38
CA TRP A 565 -1.16 35.04 -16.54
C TRP A 565 -2.27 33.97 -16.65
N LEU A 566 -1.90 32.68 -16.58
CA LEU A 566 -2.86 31.56 -16.66
C LEU A 566 -3.88 31.56 -15.52
N LEU A 567 -3.53 32.15 -14.37
CA LEU A 567 -4.43 32.33 -13.22
C LEU A 567 -5.21 33.67 -13.26
N GLY A 568 -5.05 34.48 -14.32
CA GLY A 568 -5.73 35.78 -14.45
C GLY A 568 -5.11 36.91 -13.61
N HIS A 569 -3.93 36.71 -13.03
CA HIS A 569 -3.20 37.71 -12.25
C HIS A 569 -2.29 38.55 -13.18
N TYR A 570 -2.88 39.41 -13.97
CA TYR A 570 -2.19 40.08 -15.09
C TYR A 570 -1.10 41.07 -14.68
N GLU A 571 -1.27 41.80 -13.57
CA GLU A 571 -0.26 42.76 -13.07
C GLU A 571 1.01 42.07 -12.58
N GLU A 572 0.85 41.00 -11.80
CA GLU A 572 1.95 40.17 -11.34
C GLU A 572 2.66 39.50 -12.53
N ALA A 573 1.91 38.98 -13.49
CA ALA A 573 2.43 38.38 -14.70
C ALA A 573 3.33 39.36 -15.45
N GLN A 574 2.86 40.60 -15.70
CA GLN A 574 3.62 41.65 -16.38
C GLN A 574 4.93 41.99 -15.61
N THR A 575 4.83 42.08 -14.29
CA THR A 575 5.99 42.38 -13.42
C THR A 575 7.07 41.29 -13.54
N PHE A 576 6.68 40.00 -13.42
CA PHE A 576 7.64 38.92 -13.51
C PHE A 576 8.23 38.76 -14.92
N LEU A 577 7.42 38.96 -15.98
CA LEU A 577 7.89 38.89 -17.36
C LEU A 577 8.86 40.05 -17.69
N ALA A 578 8.58 41.26 -17.21
CA ALA A 578 9.51 42.40 -17.36
C ALA A 578 10.86 42.14 -16.67
N GLN A 579 10.84 41.54 -15.46
CA GLN A 579 12.08 41.16 -14.76
C GLN A 579 12.82 40.05 -15.52
N ALA A 580 12.13 39.08 -16.07
CA ALA A 580 12.75 38.03 -16.89
C ALA A 580 13.41 38.59 -18.12
N LEU A 581 12.75 39.50 -18.82
CA LEU A 581 13.27 40.18 -20.00
C LEU A 581 14.58 40.93 -19.71
N SER A 582 14.61 41.69 -18.60
CA SER A 582 15.81 42.38 -18.15
C SER A 582 16.97 41.42 -17.91
N LEU A 583 16.75 40.29 -17.28
CA LEU A 583 17.79 39.31 -16.99
C LEU A 583 18.27 38.58 -18.26
N PHE A 584 17.35 38.19 -19.18
CA PHE A 584 17.78 37.61 -20.47
C PHE A 584 18.64 38.55 -21.30
N ARG A 585 18.30 39.86 -21.31
CA ARG A 585 19.15 40.89 -21.93
C ARG A 585 20.52 40.99 -21.26
N GLN A 586 20.57 40.96 -19.94
CA GLN A 586 21.82 40.99 -19.17
C GLN A 586 22.76 39.83 -19.54
N VAL A 587 22.23 38.61 -19.77
CA VAL A 587 23.04 37.44 -20.12
C VAL A 587 23.21 37.25 -21.63
N GLY A 588 22.57 38.07 -22.47
CA GLY A 588 22.63 37.96 -23.91
C GLY A 588 21.88 36.79 -24.52
N ASP A 589 20.91 36.19 -23.77
CA ASP A 589 20.09 35.06 -24.25
C ASP A 589 18.93 35.59 -25.12
N ARG A 590 19.19 35.77 -26.40
CA ARG A 590 18.21 36.28 -27.37
C ARG A 590 17.01 35.35 -27.54
N ALA A 591 17.22 34.04 -27.48
CA ALA A 591 16.11 33.06 -27.55
C ALA A 591 15.20 33.15 -26.32
N GLY A 592 15.79 33.26 -25.11
CA GLY A 592 15.05 33.49 -23.87
C GLY A 592 14.30 34.83 -23.88
N GLU A 593 14.89 35.89 -24.42
CA GLU A 593 14.27 37.20 -24.65
C GLU A 593 13.05 37.06 -25.58
N GLY A 594 13.20 36.39 -26.73
CA GLY A 594 12.12 36.16 -27.69
C GLY A 594 10.95 35.38 -27.09
N ARG A 595 11.23 34.30 -26.35
CA ARG A 595 10.18 33.54 -25.65
C ARG A 595 9.47 34.35 -24.57
N THR A 596 10.18 35.31 -23.94
CA THR A 596 9.57 36.21 -22.94
C THR A 596 8.68 37.23 -23.62
N HIS A 597 9.06 37.73 -24.78
CA HIS A 597 8.21 38.61 -25.62
C HIS A 597 6.95 37.86 -26.08
N ASN A 598 7.05 36.58 -26.46
CA ASN A 598 5.86 35.76 -26.76
C ASN A 598 4.94 35.64 -25.54
N ALA A 599 5.49 35.40 -24.33
CA ALA A 599 4.68 35.35 -23.11
C ALA A 599 3.98 36.67 -22.79
N LEU A 600 4.65 37.83 -23.09
CA LEU A 600 4.01 39.14 -23.00
C LEU A 600 2.89 39.33 -24.05
N ALA A 601 3.09 38.82 -25.27
CA ALA A 601 2.06 38.87 -26.31
C ALA A 601 0.80 38.11 -25.87
N MET A 602 0.94 36.89 -25.27
CA MET A 602 -0.18 36.12 -24.73
C MET A 602 -0.85 36.84 -23.54
N LEU A 603 -0.07 37.50 -22.68
CA LEU A 603 -0.62 38.30 -21.59
C LEU A 603 -1.48 39.46 -22.14
N PHE A 604 -1.00 40.19 -23.14
CA PHE A 604 -1.73 41.32 -23.75
C PHE A 604 -2.97 40.87 -24.53
N GLU A 605 -2.92 39.67 -25.15
CA GLU A 605 -4.12 39.02 -25.71
C GLU A 605 -5.18 38.79 -24.64
N GLY A 606 -4.79 38.22 -23.49
CA GLY A 606 -5.72 37.93 -22.39
C GLY A 606 -6.45 39.16 -21.83
N ILE A 607 -5.89 40.35 -22.03
CA ILE A 607 -6.56 41.64 -21.67
C ILE A 607 -7.11 42.41 -22.87
N GLY A 608 -7.14 41.79 -24.06
CA GLY A 608 -7.74 42.36 -25.28
C GLY A 608 -6.91 43.43 -25.99
N GLN A 609 -5.62 43.55 -25.66
CA GLN A 609 -4.69 44.53 -26.26
C GLN A 609 -3.91 43.89 -27.42
N HIS A 610 -4.62 43.63 -28.55
CA HIS A 610 -4.03 42.86 -29.67
C HIS A 610 -2.95 43.62 -30.41
N ASN A 611 -2.97 44.97 -30.44
CA ASN A 611 -1.87 45.74 -31.04
C ASN A 611 -0.57 45.60 -30.29
N GLU A 612 -0.59 45.62 -28.95
CA GLU A 612 0.55 45.37 -28.07
C GLU A 612 1.05 43.95 -28.26
N SER A 613 0.13 42.98 -28.41
CA SER A 613 0.47 41.57 -28.68
C SER A 613 1.26 41.45 -29.99
N ILE A 614 0.80 42.08 -31.07
CA ILE A 614 1.50 42.11 -32.36
C ILE A 614 2.89 42.76 -32.21
N GLY A 615 2.96 43.88 -31.48
CA GLY A 615 4.24 44.55 -31.22
C GLY A 615 5.28 43.63 -30.54
N HIS A 616 4.85 42.86 -29.54
CA HIS A 616 5.71 41.91 -28.87
C HIS A 616 6.06 40.72 -29.76
N CYS A 617 5.14 40.20 -30.58
CA CYS A 617 5.42 39.12 -31.54
C CYS A 617 6.43 39.55 -32.61
N LEU A 618 6.38 40.80 -33.10
CA LEU A 618 7.37 41.33 -34.05
C LEU A 618 8.79 41.43 -33.44
N LEU A 619 8.89 41.86 -32.17
CA LEU A 619 10.14 41.85 -31.44
C LEU A 619 10.68 40.42 -31.26
N ALA A 620 9.84 39.49 -30.88
CA ALA A 620 10.19 38.08 -30.75
C ALA A 620 10.66 37.48 -32.10
N LEU A 621 9.95 37.78 -33.21
CA LEU A 621 10.29 37.30 -34.53
C LEU A 621 11.69 37.73 -34.93
N SER A 622 12.01 39.03 -34.77
CA SER A 622 13.35 39.56 -35.06
C SER A 622 14.46 38.90 -34.23
N LEU A 623 14.17 38.60 -32.95
CA LEU A 623 15.09 37.86 -32.09
C LEU A 623 15.33 36.46 -32.59
N PHE A 624 14.27 35.72 -32.94
CA PHE A 624 14.38 34.36 -33.47
C PHE A 624 15.01 34.27 -34.85
N GLU A 625 14.81 35.28 -35.68
CA GLU A 625 15.56 35.46 -36.96
C GLU A 625 17.07 35.58 -36.69
N SER A 626 17.43 36.39 -35.70
CA SER A 626 18.83 36.61 -35.35
C SER A 626 19.58 35.38 -34.82
N VAL A 627 18.84 34.39 -34.26
CA VAL A 627 19.41 33.13 -33.76
C VAL A 627 19.14 31.94 -34.68
N GLY A 628 18.39 32.14 -35.77
CA GLY A 628 18.07 31.09 -36.75
C GLY A 628 17.04 30.07 -36.27
N ASP A 629 16.20 30.36 -35.27
CA ASP A 629 15.21 29.47 -34.74
C ASP A 629 13.94 29.51 -35.62
N ARG A 630 13.93 28.71 -36.70
CA ARG A 630 12.86 28.68 -37.70
C ARG A 630 11.51 28.26 -37.10
N GLN A 631 11.50 27.40 -36.11
CA GLN A 631 10.27 26.94 -35.48
C GLN A 631 9.57 28.08 -34.73
N TRP A 632 10.31 28.83 -33.90
CA TRP A 632 9.78 29.97 -33.19
C TRP A 632 9.44 31.13 -34.11
N GLN A 633 10.15 31.32 -35.24
CA GLN A 633 9.78 32.29 -36.29
C GLN A 633 8.38 31.96 -36.84
N ALA A 634 8.14 30.72 -37.20
CA ALA A 634 6.81 30.27 -37.68
C ALA A 634 5.72 30.48 -36.63
N THR A 635 6.01 30.15 -35.35
CA THR A 635 5.08 30.39 -34.25
C THR A 635 4.73 31.88 -34.12
N MET A 636 5.70 32.77 -34.23
CA MET A 636 5.46 34.22 -34.15
C MET A 636 4.65 34.72 -35.34
N LEU A 637 4.92 34.23 -36.56
CA LEU A 637 4.10 34.57 -37.73
C LEU A 637 2.64 34.15 -37.55
N ASN A 638 2.39 32.93 -37.05
CA ASN A 638 1.03 32.46 -36.73
C ASN A 638 0.36 33.37 -35.69
N ASN A 639 1.05 33.69 -34.58
CA ASN A 639 0.48 34.53 -33.53
C ASN A 639 0.19 35.97 -34.05
N ILE A 640 1.03 36.54 -34.90
CA ILE A 640 0.76 37.79 -35.54
C ILE A 640 -0.49 37.69 -36.40
N GLY A 641 -0.63 36.63 -37.23
CA GLY A 641 -1.82 36.38 -38.06
C GLY A 641 -3.08 36.22 -37.21
N TRP A 642 -3.00 35.46 -36.13
CA TRP A 642 -4.12 35.30 -35.20
C TRP A 642 -4.57 36.65 -34.61
N PHE A 643 -3.66 37.48 -34.11
CA PHE A 643 -4.02 38.81 -33.56
C PHE A 643 -4.52 39.77 -34.60
N GLN A 644 -4.04 39.70 -35.86
CA GLN A 644 -4.57 40.43 -36.98
C GLN A 644 -6.00 40.04 -37.29
N ALA A 645 -6.28 38.74 -37.25
CA ALA A 645 -7.66 38.22 -37.41
C ALA A 645 -8.59 38.74 -36.29
N GLN A 646 -8.12 38.78 -35.05
CA GLN A 646 -8.89 39.34 -33.93
C GLN A 646 -9.18 40.86 -34.09
N LEU A 647 -8.37 41.57 -34.85
CA LEU A 647 -8.56 42.98 -35.20
C LEU A 647 -9.41 43.16 -36.47
N GLY A 648 -9.81 42.07 -37.14
CA GLY A 648 -10.64 42.10 -38.36
C GLY A 648 -9.78 42.21 -39.66
N ASP A 649 -8.45 42.14 -39.57
CA ASP A 649 -7.58 42.19 -40.77
C ASP A 649 -7.30 40.74 -41.25
N TYR A 650 -8.38 40.08 -41.73
CA TYR A 650 -8.36 38.67 -42.10
C TYR A 650 -7.48 38.37 -43.30
N GLU A 651 -7.33 39.29 -44.27
CA GLU A 651 -6.46 39.08 -45.42
C GLU A 651 -4.96 39.04 -45.03
N GLN A 652 -4.53 39.97 -44.17
CA GLN A 652 -3.16 39.92 -43.65
C GLN A 652 -2.91 38.73 -42.75
N ALA A 653 -3.91 38.32 -41.96
CA ALA A 653 -3.86 37.13 -41.16
C ALA A 653 -3.57 35.87 -42.00
N LEU A 654 -4.31 35.69 -43.11
CA LEU A 654 -4.08 34.58 -44.05
C LEU A 654 -2.64 34.56 -44.60
N ILE A 655 -2.11 35.75 -45.00
CA ILE A 655 -0.73 35.85 -45.52
C ILE A 655 0.25 35.38 -44.48
N ARG A 656 0.13 35.84 -43.22
CA ARG A 656 1.06 35.49 -42.14
C ARG A 656 0.95 34.01 -41.75
N CYS A 657 -0.27 33.48 -41.60
CA CYS A 657 -0.49 32.09 -41.27
C CYS A 657 -0.02 31.17 -42.40
N GLN A 658 -0.19 31.51 -43.68
CA GLN A 658 0.30 30.74 -44.80
C GLN A 658 1.88 30.70 -44.85
N GLN A 659 2.56 31.81 -44.51
CA GLN A 659 4.00 31.82 -44.34
C GLN A 659 4.43 30.88 -43.20
N ALA A 660 3.73 30.92 -42.04
CA ALA A 660 4.00 30.04 -40.92
C ALA A 660 3.83 28.58 -41.30
N LEU A 661 2.71 28.24 -41.98
CA LEU A 661 2.41 26.88 -42.42
C LEU A 661 3.49 26.29 -43.33
N THR A 662 3.95 27.08 -44.31
CA THR A 662 5.02 26.68 -45.24
C THR A 662 6.30 26.35 -44.46
N MET A 663 6.69 27.21 -43.52
CA MET A 663 7.88 26.96 -42.68
C MET A 663 7.75 25.73 -41.82
N LEU A 664 6.57 25.45 -41.24
CA LEU A 664 6.33 24.30 -40.38
C LEU A 664 6.23 23.00 -41.18
N GLN A 665 5.78 23.05 -42.42
CA GLN A 665 5.82 21.92 -43.34
C GLN A 665 7.27 21.55 -43.70
N ASP A 666 8.12 22.52 -43.99
CA ASP A 666 9.56 22.33 -44.25
C ASP A 666 10.28 21.68 -43.04
N ILE A 667 9.91 22.08 -41.83
CA ILE A 667 10.48 21.58 -40.58
C ILE A 667 9.89 20.20 -40.20
N GLY A 668 8.68 19.86 -40.67
CA GLY A 668 7.96 18.65 -40.33
C GLY A 668 7.25 18.71 -38.95
N ASP A 669 7.03 19.91 -38.40
CA ASP A 669 6.33 20.09 -37.10
C ASP A 669 4.82 20.02 -37.27
N ARG A 670 4.26 18.80 -37.22
CA ARG A 670 2.84 18.53 -37.35
C ARG A 670 1.99 19.14 -36.22
N ASN A 671 2.56 19.25 -35.02
CA ASN A 671 1.83 19.82 -33.89
C ASN A 671 1.55 21.32 -34.11
N ALA A 672 2.58 22.06 -34.47
CA ALA A 672 2.42 23.49 -34.76
C ALA A 672 1.56 23.74 -36.00
N GLN A 673 1.63 22.87 -37.03
CA GLN A 673 0.76 22.95 -38.21
C GLN A 673 -0.73 22.92 -37.84
N ALA A 674 -1.15 22.10 -36.86
CA ALA A 674 -2.55 22.02 -36.43
C ALA A 674 -3.07 23.37 -35.93
N TYR A 675 -2.30 24.10 -35.14
CA TYR A 675 -2.67 25.45 -34.67
C TYR A 675 -2.71 26.47 -35.81
N VAL A 676 -1.83 26.36 -36.79
CA VAL A 676 -1.83 27.28 -37.94
C VAL A 676 -3.03 27.03 -38.85
N TRP A 677 -3.40 25.76 -39.10
CA TRP A 677 -4.59 25.42 -39.84
C TRP A 677 -5.86 25.93 -39.15
N ASP A 678 -5.95 25.87 -37.82
CA ASP A 678 -7.04 26.44 -37.05
C ASP A 678 -7.12 27.97 -37.21
N SER A 679 -5.97 28.67 -37.16
CA SER A 679 -5.95 30.13 -37.38
C SER A 679 -6.34 30.53 -38.80
N ILE A 680 -5.95 29.74 -39.84
CA ILE A 680 -6.37 29.96 -41.22
C ILE A 680 -7.86 29.73 -41.35
N GLY A 681 -8.40 28.66 -40.76
CA GLY A 681 -9.85 28.37 -40.75
C GLY A 681 -10.66 29.53 -40.15
N PHE A 682 -10.20 30.07 -39.01
CA PHE A 682 -10.83 31.22 -38.36
C PHE A 682 -10.88 32.47 -39.30
N ALA A 683 -9.79 32.74 -39.98
CA ALA A 683 -9.76 33.89 -40.91
C ALA A 683 -10.69 33.66 -42.12
N HIS A 684 -10.75 32.47 -42.71
CA HIS A 684 -11.69 32.15 -43.80
C HIS A 684 -13.15 32.21 -43.36
N GLU A 685 -13.47 31.70 -42.17
CA GLU A 685 -14.81 31.74 -41.60
C GLU A 685 -15.35 33.20 -41.56
N HIS A 686 -14.55 34.13 -41.05
CA HIS A 686 -14.93 35.54 -40.90
C HIS A 686 -14.92 36.32 -42.23
N LEU A 687 -14.24 35.81 -43.28
CA LEU A 687 -14.36 36.29 -44.64
C LEU A 687 -15.61 35.75 -45.35
N GLY A 688 -16.38 34.84 -44.72
CA GLY A 688 -17.53 34.17 -45.34
C GLY A 688 -17.16 33.03 -46.27
N HIS A 689 -15.89 32.60 -46.28
CA HIS A 689 -15.39 31.45 -47.06
C HIS A 689 -15.59 30.17 -46.25
N HIS A 690 -16.88 29.78 -46.04
CA HIS A 690 -17.23 28.73 -45.10
C HIS A 690 -16.71 27.32 -45.49
N ASP A 691 -16.62 27.01 -46.79
CA ASP A 691 -16.14 25.74 -47.27
C ASP A 691 -14.63 25.62 -47.02
N GLU A 692 -13.84 26.65 -47.32
CA GLU A 692 -12.42 26.71 -47.08
C GLU A 692 -12.13 26.70 -45.56
N ALA A 693 -12.96 27.30 -44.72
CA ALA A 693 -12.85 27.25 -43.28
C ALA A 693 -13.00 25.78 -42.76
N VAL A 694 -14.00 25.07 -43.24
CA VAL A 694 -14.27 23.69 -42.90
C VAL A 694 -13.07 22.81 -43.31
N ASP A 695 -12.58 22.94 -44.54
CA ASP A 695 -11.41 22.21 -45.01
C ASP A 695 -10.18 22.43 -44.11
N CYS A 696 -9.94 23.68 -43.68
CA CYS A 696 -8.83 24.02 -42.80
C CYS A 696 -8.98 23.38 -41.40
N TYR A 697 -10.19 23.46 -40.82
CA TYR A 697 -10.45 22.85 -39.52
C TYR A 697 -10.39 21.32 -39.57
N GLU A 698 -10.83 20.67 -40.67
CA GLU A 698 -10.67 19.23 -40.85
C GLU A 698 -9.18 18.82 -40.94
N HIS A 699 -8.33 19.60 -41.61
CA HIS A 699 -6.90 19.38 -41.62
C HIS A 699 -6.29 19.53 -40.21
N ALA A 700 -6.70 20.55 -39.47
CA ALA A 700 -6.28 20.78 -38.09
C ALA A 700 -6.70 19.59 -37.20
N LEU A 701 -7.95 19.14 -37.33
CA LEU A 701 -8.49 18.03 -36.55
C LEU A 701 -7.79 16.71 -36.86
N ALA A 702 -7.51 16.43 -38.13
CA ALA A 702 -6.76 15.23 -38.52
C ALA A 702 -5.35 15.17 -37.89
N LEU A 703 -4.66 16.32 -37.80
CA LEU A 703 -3.38 16.42 -37.12
C LEU A 703 -3.52 16.26 -35.60
N ALA A 704 -4.50 16.90 -34.99
CA ALA A 704 -4.75 16.79 -33.55
C ALA A 704 -5.14 15.35 -33.12
N LEU A 705 -5.88 14.62 -33.96
CA LEU A 705 -6.19 13.21 -33.77
C LEU A 705 -4.95 12.32 -33.83
N GLN A 706 -4.05 12.55 -34.80
CA GLN A 706 -2.80 11.79 -34.92
C GLN A 706 -1.87 12.00 -33.69
N LEU A 707 -1.96 13.14 -33.03
CA LEU A 707 -1.13 13.53 -31.89
C LEU A 707 -1.79 13.25 -30.54
N ASP A 708 -3.01 12.74 -30.55
CA ASP A 708 -3.85 12.53 -29.35
C ASP A 708 -3.96 13.79 -28.45
N ASP A 709 -3.95 14.99 -29.09
CA ASP A 709 -4.11 16.26 -28.39
C ASP A 709 -5.60 16.56 -28.14
N ARG A 710 -6.17 15.87 -27.13
CA ARG A 710 -7.61 15.90 -26.83
C ARG A 710 -8.16 17.32 -26.56
N LEU A 711 -7.35 18.19 -25.93
CA LEU A 711 -7.78 19.57 -25.69
C LEU A 711 -7.88 20.36 -26.99
N ASN A 712 -6.89 20.20 -27.87
CA ASN A 712 -6.91 20.88 -29.16
C ASN A 712 -7.99 20.30 -30.07
N GLN A 713 -8.22 18.98 -30.05
CA GLN A 713 -9.36 18.36 -30.75
C GLN A 713 -10.69 19.00 -30.34
N ALA A 714 -10.93 19.18 -29.03
CA ALA A 714 -12.16 19.80 -28.53
C ALA A 714 -12.33 21.25 -29.01
N LYS A 715 -11.24 22.03 -29.04
CA LYS A 715 -11.27 23.43 -29.54
C LYS A 715 -11.56 23.47 -31.04
N ILE A 716 -10.83 22.67 -31.82
CA ILE A 716 -11.00 22.62 -33.28
C ILE A 716 -12.42 22.13 -33.63
N LEU A 717 -12.94 21.11 -32.95
CA LEU A 717 -14.31 20.63 -33.15
C LEU A 717 -15.36 21.73 -32.81
N THR A 718 -15.08 22.58 -31.82
CA THR A 718 -15.94 23.74 -31.53
C THR A 718 -15.96 24.72 -32.71
N ASN A 719 -14.78 25.09 -33.22
CA ASN A 719 -14.63 26.01 -34.35
C ASN A 719 -15.21 25.41 -35.66
N LEU A 720 -14.99 24.13 -35.90
CA LEU A 720 -15.57 23.40 -37.01
C LEU A 720 -17.13 23.39 -36.96
N GLY A 721 -17.66 23.18 -35.76
CA GLY A 721 -19.12 23.31 -35.54
C GLY A 721 -19.64 24.71 -35.83
N ASP A 722 -18.90 25.74 -35.44
CA ASP A 722 -19.23 27.13 -35.73
C ASP A 722 -19.22 27.43 -37.24
N ALA A 723 -18.21 26.94 -37.94
CA ALA A 723 -18.11 27.06 -39.39
C ALA A 723 -19.26 26.31 -40.12
N HIS A 724 -19.61 25.12 -39.66
CA HIS A 724 -20.79 24.41 -40.22
C HIS A 724 -22.10 25.14 -39.95
N HIS A 725 -22.28 25.70 -38.77
CA HIS A 725 -23.47 26.52 -38.46
C HIS A 725 -23.53 27.75 -39.34
N ALA A 726 -22.43 28.49 -39.50
CA ALA A 726 -22.37 29.64 -40.40
C ALA A 726 -22.63 29.25 -41.86
N ALA A 727 -22.31 28.04 -42.28
CA ALA A 727 -22.64 27.50 -43.60
C ALA A 727 -24.07 26.94 -43.71
N GLY A 728 -24.92 27.04 -42.68
CA GLY A 728 -26.30 26.51 -42.65
C GLY A 728 -26.38 24.96 -42.53
N ARG A 729 -25.32 24.31 -42.08
CA ARG A 729 -25.22 22.84 -41.96
C ARG A 729 -25.46 22.40 -40.51
N GLU A 730 -26.67 22.64 -39.99
CA GLU A 730 -27.02 22.50 -38.57
C GLU A 730 -26.73 21.14 -37.97
N HIS A 731 -26.98 20.03 -38.72
CA HIS A 731 -26.68 18.68 -38.21
C HIS A 731 -25.18 18.47 -37.99
N ALA A 732 -24.36 18.87 -38.95
CA ALA A 732 -22.90 18.74 -38.83
C ALA A 732 -22.36 19.64 -37.72
N ALA A 733 -22.90 20.84 -37.56
CA ALA A 733 -22.54 21.73 -36.45
C ALA A 733 -22.80 21.07 -35.10
N ARG A 734 -24.01 20.52 -34.91
CA ARG A 734 -24.39 19.84 -33.68
C ARG A 734 -23.48 18.64 -33.37
N ASP A 735 -23.25 17.78 -34.39
CA ASP A 735 -22.39 16.62 -34.23
C ASP A 735 -20.97 17.02 -33.76
N CYS A 736 -20.41 18.09 -34.31
CA CYS A 736 -19.10 18.62 -33.90
C CYS A 736 -19.13 19.17 -32.46
N TRP A 737 -20.14 19.94 -32.08
CA TRP A 737 -20.27 20.50 -30.75
C TRP A 737 -20.51 19.42 -29.68
N GLU A 738 -21.28 18.36 -29.98
CA GLU A 738 -21.49 17.23 -29.07
C GLU A 738 -20.19 16.46 -28.83
N GLN A 739 -19.41 16.20 -29.89
CA GLN A 739 -18.09 15.58 -29.76
C GLN A 739 -17.11 16.45 -28.96
N ALA A 740 -17.10 17.77 -29.21
CA ALA A 740 -16.29 18.71 -28.45
C ALA A 740 -16.68 18.74 -26.97
N LEU A 741 -17.99 18.73 -26.67
CA LEU A 741 -18.51 18.70 -25.31
C LEU A 741 -18.07 17.45 -24.55
N ALA A 742 -18.17 16.29 -25.19
CA ALA A 742 -17.71 15.03 -24.58
C ALA A 742 -16.21 15.08 -24.19
N LEU A 743 -15.38 15.68 -25.05
CA LEU A 743 -13.96 15.86 -24.77
C LEU A 743 -13.72 16.87 -23.64
N PHE A 744 -14.43 18.00 -23.62
CA PHE A 744 -14.30 19.00 -22.54
C PHE A 744 -14.78 18.45 -21.20
N ASP A 745 -15.84 17.62 -21.19
CA ASP A 745 -16.34 16.97 -19.97
C ASP A 745 -15.33 15.99 -19.40
N ASP A 746 -14.75 15.15 -20.26
CA ASP A 746 -13.69 14.22 -19.87
C ASP A 746 -12.45 14.95 -19.30
N LEU A 747 -12.13 16.12 -19.86
CA LEU A 747 -11.00 16.95 -19.42
C LEU A 747 -11.37 17.86 -18.23
N GLN A 748 -12.63 17.88 -17.79
CA GLN A 748 -13.16 18.80 -16.78
C GLN A 748 -12.85 20.27 -17.10
N HIS A 749 -12.90 20.64 -18.38
CA HIS A 749 -12.51 21.96 -18.86
C HIS A 749 -13.68 22.95 -18.77
N PRO A 750 -13.46 24.23 -18.33
CA PRO A 750 -14.52 25.23 -18.18
C PRO A 750 -15.34 25.51 -19.45
N SER A 751 -14.76 25.33 -20.63
CA SER A 751 -15.45 25.52 -21.92
C SER A 751 -16.65 24.58 -22.13
N ALA A 752 -16.76 23.50 -21.37
CA ALA A 752 -17.93 22.62 -21.41
C ALA A 752 -19.24 23.37 -21.11
N ASP A 753 -19.23 24.27 -20.13
CA ASP A 753 -20.41 25.02 -19.75
C ASP A 753 -20.86 26.02 -20.86
N THR A 754 -19.90 26.67 -21.50
CA THR A 754 -20.14 27.57 -22.64
C THR A 754 -20.73 26.78 -23.81
N LEU A 755 -20.20 25.62 -24.13
CA LEU A 755 -20.65 24.79 -25.23
C LEU A 755 -22.05 24.17 -24.97
N ARG A 756 -22.34 23.79 -23.72
CA ARG A 756 -23.69 23.36 -23.30
C ARG A 756 -24.73 24.48 -23.47
N ALA A 757 -24.36 25.74 -23.19
CA ALA A 757 -25.23 26.88 -23.44
C ALA A 757 -25.48 27.06 -24.93
N LYS A 758 -24.46 26.92 -25.79
CA LYS A 758 -24.55 27.02 -27.25
C LYS A 758 -25.47 25.94 -27.85
N LEU A 759 -25.32 24.69 -27.45
CA LEU A 759 -26.16 23.56 -27.86
C LEU A 759 -27.64 23.78 -27.50
N ARG A 760 -27.95 24.37 -26.34
CA ARG A 760 -29.31 24.68 -25.91
C ARG A 760 -29.95 25.81 -26.73
N HIS A 761 -29.18 26.69 -27.33
CA HIS A 761 -29.71 27.78 -28.19
C HIS A 761 -29.87 27.35 -29.65
N ALA A 762 -29.23 26.24 -30.03
CA ALA A 762 -29.38 25.64 -31.36
C ALA A 762 -30.54 24.63 -31.44
N ASP A 763 -31.23 24.34 -30.34
CA ASP A 763 -32.53 23.66 -30.26
C ASP A 763 -33.67 24.65 -30.41
#